data_1bf3461083c9e1a7a33c134dfda3b099
#
_entry.id   1bf3461083c9e1a7a33c134dfda3b099
#
_cell.length_a   1.000
_cell.length_b   1.000
_cell.length_c   1.000
_cell.angle_alpha   90.00
_cell.angle_beta   90.00
_cell.angle_gamma   90.00
#
_symmetry.space_group_name_H-M   'P 1'
#
loop_
_entity.id
_entity.type
_entity.pdbx_description
1 polymer ?
#
loop_
_entity_poly.entity_id
_entity_poly.type
_entity_poly.pdbx_seq_one_letter_code
_entity_poly.pdbx_strand_id
1 'polypeptide(L)'
;MTQRKLALAVALAAVGSVWTGAASAAEKSESMNTYELAPVEVEGQRAAETTSEGDFVARGGSVGILGDKDTMETPFTTTNVTQETIKSFGDPSQPLDSVLAISPSVRATGSVLHNDFQLRGFRSNGSSSYVNGIPDMFTQFNAPTYVVDSVDIVSGPNSGLSGNGTHYESNAAGGMVNFVTKRAGSTPLTRLTLTHSGQGMAGAYFDLARRFGGNKNWGARLMAEKVDGETAVDGQKVKSASVYINIDHADEKSKTNFFTGYRQNEVVGGQRWFKLGSGVTRFPSVPKTSRDYAFKGMDKSSYGWLMTLNHEQKFAKDWKYFINAGTMENKLNQNVMYRFSAITLLNDAGDFILEQQQTTTPQKAHYLQLGLSGKLRAGITEHDLTLAVDRAWRERSAAKAGSRVSNLGTGNIYSGLINQIRAPHTDYEPYLANKTKTKGLSFVDSITVNKWNALLGIHYHSSDATTYNPAGRTTSHVIASATTPTYALTYRPTDKISVYGSHAEYFESGTIVGSAYHNNNAILPPAKTKQNEIGVKYANRDMLYTLAFFDIEQANNIRVDRGGLAYLEQNGKLRHRGIELGIAGKIAPKWSLAFGAAYMDAFYDKTAGGTRDGVTEDGQPRWNGTLMASYAADNKFSAFARMTYTGGAYILYEKFKSPSTTVLDLGMTYRTNFGSVPATIGLTIYNALNKEYWMVSRGDNNIYLSTPRTIALSVAMDL
;
A
#
# COMPACT_ATOMS: atom_id res chain seq x y z
N MET A 1 -12.70 23.62 -24.65
CA MET A 1 -12.03 22.31 -24.69
C MET A 1 -11.49 22.06 -23.29
N THR A 2 -12.09 21.14 -22.57
CA THR A 2 -11.73 20.87 -21.16
C THR A 2 -10.35 20.20 -21.07
N GLN A 3 -9.59 20.50 -20.02
CA GLN A 3 -8.26 19.91 -19.73
C GLN A 3 -8.16 18.39 -19.92
N ARG A 4 -9.29 17.68 -19.85
CA ARG A 4 -9.42 16.24 -20.12
C ARG A 4 -9.05 15.83 -21.57
N LYS A 5 -9.34 16.68 -22.57
CA LYS A 5 -9.02 16.38 -23.98
C LYS A 5 -7.56 16.72 -24.32
N LEU A 6 -6.95 17.63 -23.57
CA LEU A 6 -5.55 18.03 -23.78
C LEU A 6 -4.57 16.96 -23.26
N ALA A 7 -4.85 16.37 -22.11
CA ALA A 7 -4.01 15.29 -21.54
C ALA A 7 -3.98 14.03 -22.42
N LEU A 8 -5.15 13.66 -23.01
CA LEU A 8 -5.23 12.52 -23.92
C LEU A 8 -4.58 12.81 -25.27
N ALA A 9 -4.65 14.05 -25.76
CA ALA A 9 -4.03 14.48 -27.01
C ALA A 9 -2.50 14.57 -26.90
N VAL A 10 -1.96 15.01 -25.76
CA VAL A 10 -0.51 15.06 -25.50
C VAL A 10 0.07 13.64 -25.38
N ALA A 11 -0.64 12.71 -24.76
CA ALA A 11 -0.23 11.31 -24.70
C ALA A 11 -0.22 10.63 -26.08
N LEU A 12 -1.20 10.94 -26.93
CA LEU A 12 -1.28 10.41 -28.31
C LEU A 12 -0.27 11.07 -29.27
N ALA A 13 0.04 12.36 -29.07
CA ALA A 13 1.04 13.06 -29.88
C ALA A 13 2.48 12.62 -29.58
N ALA A 14 2.78 12.27 -28.32
CA ALA A 14 4.08 11.71 -27.93
C ALA A 14 4.32 10.31 -28.52
N VAL A 15 3.27 9.54 -28.73
CA VAL A 15 3.36 8.22 -29.41
C VAL A 15 3.61 8.36 -30.92
N GLY A 16 3.01 9.35 -31.57
CA GLY A 16 3.17 9.61 -33.00
C GLY A 16 4.58 10.03 -33.43
N SER A 17 5.28 10.79 -32.56
CA SER A 17 6.63 11.30 -32.89
C SER A 17 7.75 10.24 -32.68
N VAL A 18 7.51 9.20 -31.89
CA VAL A 18 8.48 8.10 -31.71
C VAL A 18 8.44 7.10 -32.88
N TRP A 19 7.32 7.03 -33.60
CA TRP A 19 7.16 6.07 -34.71
C TRP A 19 7.81 6.52 -36.04
N THR A 20 7.99 7.82 -36.27
CA THR A 20 8.59 8.33 -37.52
C THR A 20 10.11 8.28 -37.54
N GLY A 21 10.78 8.10 -36.38
CA GLY A 21 12.23 7.97 -36.28
C GLY A 21 12.79 6.55 -36.44
N ALA A 22 11.95 5.51 -36.36
CA ALA A 22 12.39 4.11 -36.36
C ALA A 22 12.38 3.45 -37.75
N ALA A 23 11.79 4.08 -38.77
CA ALA A 23 11.61 3.48 -40.10
C ALA A 23 12.75 3.78 -41.11
N SER A 24 13.78 4.57 -40.75
CA SER A 24 14.84 4.96 -41.71
C SER A 24 16.26 4.45 -41.41
N ALA A 25 16.40 3.45 -40.53
CA ALA A 25 17.71 2.89 -40.14
C ALA A 25 17.93 1.44 -40.55
N ALA A 26 17.27 0.98 -41.58
CA ALA A 26 17.54 -0.36 -42.18
C ALA A 26 18.12 -0.18 -43.58
N GLU A 27 19.40 0.02 -43.70
CA GLU A 27 20.29 -0.42 -44.78
C GLU A 27 21.69 0.16 -44.60
N LYS A 28 22.63 -0.69 -44.17
CA LYS A 28 23.96 -0.92 -44.71
C LYS A 28 24.74 -1.87 -43.83
N SER A 29 24.93 -3.09 -44.31
CA SER A 29 25.87 -4.04 -43.73
C SER A 29 27.29 -3.70 -44.18
N GLU A 30 28.19 -3.44 -43.26
CA GLU A 30 29.62 -3.67 -43.43
C GLU A 30 30.15 -4.42 -42.20
N SER A 31 30.86 -5.49 -42.49
CA SER A 31 31.46 -6.40 -41.52
C SER A 31 32.52 -5.69 -40.68
N MET A 32 32.30 -5.56 -39.37
CA MET A 32 33.33 -5.25 -38.39
C MET A 32 33.29 -6.26 -37.25
N ASN A 33 34.50 -6.68 -36.84
CA ASN A 33 34.75 -7.59 -35.74
C ASN A 33 33.94 -7.21 -34.52
N THR A 34 33.00 -8.09 -34.14
CA THR A 34 32.21 -7.99 -32.92
C THR A 34 33.10 -8.37 -31.75
N TYR A 35 33.55 -7.37 -30.99
CA TYR A 35 33.88 -7.57 -29.58
C TYR A 35 32.57 -7.70 -28.85
N GLU A 36 32.21 -8.86 -28.37
CA GLU A 36 31.14 -9.01 -27.38
C GLU A 36 31.60 -8.31 -26.09
N LEU A 37 31.13 -7.08 -25.89
CA LEU A 37 31.16 -6.45 -24.58
C LEU A 37 30.15 -7.23 -23.70
N ALA A 38 30.57 -7.59 -22.50
CA ALA A 38 29.69 -8.16 -21.51
C ALA A 38 28.40 -7.33 -21.42
N PRO A 39 27.20 -7.95 -21.37
CA PRO A 39 25.96 -7.22 -21.30
C PRO A 39 26.00 -6.29 -20.09
N VAL A 40 25.71 -5.00 -20.30
CA VAL A 40 25.51 -4.05 -19.21
C VAL A 40 24.26 -4.53 -18.49
N GLU A 41 24.42 -5.14 -17.32
CA GLU A 41 23.32 -5.53 -16.46
C GLU A 41 22.60 -4.25 -15.99
N VAL A 42 21.46 -4.00 -16.61
CA VAL A 42 20.60 -2.90 -16.19
C VAL A 42 19.85 -3.37 -14.94
N GLU A 43 20.28 -2.91 -13.76
CA GLU A 43 19.59 -3.11 -12.48
C GLU A 43 18.16 -2.49 -12.48
N GLY A 44 17.37 -2.77 -13.48
CA GLY A 44 15.94 -2.47 -13.57
C GLY A 44 15.09 -3.70 -13.30
N GLN A 45 15.74 -4.86 -13.15
CA GLN A 45 15.10 -6.15 -12.83
C GLN A 45 15.61 -6.68 -11.49
N ARG A 46 15.39 -5.96 -10.40
CA ARG A 46 15.73 -6.42 -9.04
C ARG A 46 15.19 -7.80 -8.70
N ALA A 47 14.01 -8.11 -9.21
CA ALA A 47 13.39 -9.40 -8.99
C ALA A 47 14.08 -10.55 -9.77
N ALA A 48 14.75 -10.26 -10.90
CA ALA A 48 15.29 -11.30 -11.77
C ALA A 48 16.59 -11.93 -11.24
N GLU A 49 17.38 -11.20 -10.45
CA GLU A 49 18.66 -11.72 -9.92
C GLU A 49 18.52 -12.48 -8.60
N THR A 50 17.45 -12.24 -7.84
CA THR A 50 17.24 -12.84 -6.52
C THR A 50 16.02 -13.73 -6.41
N THR A 51 15.23 -13.85 -7.49
CA THR A 51 14.04 -14.72 -7.57
C THR A 51 14.14 -15.69 -8.70
N SER A 52 13.70 -16.91 -8.47
CA SER A 52 13.43 -17.89 -9.52
C SER A 52 12.01 -17.73 -10.03
N GLU A 53 11.73 -18.19 -11.26
CA GLU A 53 10.37 -18.22 -11.80
C GLU A 53 9.43 -18.97 -10.85
N GLY A 54 8.31 -18.34 -10.49
CA GLY A 54 7.32 -18.86 -9.53
C GLY A 54 7.55 -18.47 -8.07
N ASP A 55 8.59 -17.70 -7.74
CA ASP A 55 8.80 -17.24 -6.37
C ASP A 55 7.85 -16.08 -6.02
N PHE A 56 7.18 -16.20 -4.88
CA PHE A 56 6.22 -15.21 -4.39
C PHE A 56 6.85 -14.05 -3.62
N VAL A 57 8.04 -14.27 -3.04
CA VAL A 57 8.79 -13.30 -2.23
C VAL A 57 10.24 -13.29 -2.67
N ALA A 58 10.79 -12.09 -2.90
CA ALA A 58 12.19 -11.89 -3.25
C ALA A 58 13.09 -11.73 -2.02
N ARG A 59 14.39 -12.01 -2.19
CA ARG A 59 15.41 -11.87 -1.12
C ARG A 59 15.86 -10.45 -0.87
N GLY A 60 15.56 -9.50 -1.73
CA GLY A 60 16.02 -8.13 -1.61
C GLY A 60 15.00 -7.12 -2.07
N GLY A 61 15.10 -5.90 -1.56
CA GLY A 61 14.23 -4.79 -1.92
C GLY A 61 14.69 -3.47 -1.32
N SER A 62 13.90 -2.43 -1.53
CA SER A 62 14.20 -1.08 -1.04
C SER A 62 13.94 -0.94 0.45
N VAL A 63 14.90 -0.39 1.16
CA VAL A 63 14.85 -0.06 2.58
C VAL A 63 14.96 1.47 2.75
N GLY A 64 14.11 2.20 2.07
CA GLY A 64 14.10 3.67 2.12
C GLY A 64 15.42 4.29 1.67
N ILE A 65 15.97 5.22 2.47
CA ILE A 65 17.23 5.94 2.14
C ILE A 65 18.49 5.06 2.16
N LEU A 66 18.40 3.84 2.71
CA LEU A 66 19.49 2.87 2.63
C LEU A 66 19.60 2.24 1.23
N GLY A 67 18.62 2.52 0.34
CA GLY A 67 18.54 1.92 -0.99
C GLY A 67 18.18 0.44 -0.93
N ASP A 68 18.67 -0.31 -1.92
CA ASP A 68 18.42 -1.73 -2.05
C ASP A 68 19.34 -2.54 -1.16
N LYS A 69 18.74 -3.44 -0.41
CA LYS A 69 19.46 -4.34 0.51
C LYS A 69 18.93 -5.76 0.38
N ASP A 70 19.81 -6.74 0.49
CA ASP A 70 19.39 -8.13 0.72
C ASP A 70 18.70 -8.23 2.09
N THR A 71 17.67 -9.05 2.18
CA THR A 71 16.95 -9.31 3.43
C THR A 71 17.89 -9.74 4.57
N MET A 72 18.98 -10.46 4.25
CA MET A 72 19.99 -10.91 5.24
C MET A 72 20.84 -9.78 5.80
N GLU A 73 20.89 -8.63 5.11
CA GLU A 73 21.67 -7.45 5.52
C GLU A 73 20.84 -6.42 6.28
N THR A 74 19.52 -6.59 6.31
CA THR A 74 18.61 -5.64 6.96
C THR A 74 18.36 -6.04 8.42
N PRO A 75 18.49 -5.12 9.39
CA PRO A 75 18.19 -5.39 10.80
C PRO A 75 16.70 -5.13 11.14
N PHE A 76 15.82 -5.47 10.22
CA PHE A 76 14.35 -5.30 10.33
C PHE A 76 13.65 -6.45 9.63
N THR A 77 12.38 -6.69 9.99
CA THR A 77 11.51 -7.57 9.21
C THR A 77 11.16 -6.89 7.88
N THR A 78 11.53 -7.55 6.77
CA THR A 78 11.20 -7.10 5.41
C THR A 78 10.50 -8.21 4.64
N THR A 79 9.59 -7.84 3.75
CA THR A 79 8.95 -8.75 2.79
C THR A 79 8.91 -8.06 1.43
N ASN A 80 9.48 -8.69 0.41
CA ASN A 80 9.51 -8.13 -0.94
C ASN A 80 8.60 -8.98 -1.84
N VAL A 81 7.38 -8.49 -2.06
CA VAL A 81 6.35 -9.18 -2.86
C VAL A 81 6.71 -9.07 -4.34
N THR A 82 6.77 -10.20 -5.02
CA THR A 82 7.19 -10.25 -6.43
C THR A 82 6.04 -9.94 -7.40
N GLN A 83 6.42 -9.70 -8.67
CA GLN A 83 5.47 -9.57 -9.77
C GLN A 83 4.63 -10.85 -9.97
N GLU A 84 5.17 -12.02 -9.64
CA GLU A 84 4.45 -13.29 -9.74
C GLU A 84 3.25 -13.33 -8.79
N THR A 85 3.42 -12.88 -7.55
CA THR A 85 2.32 -12.73 -6.59
C THR A 85 1.25 -11.76 -7.12
N ILE A 86 1.69 -10.62 -7.67
CA ILE A 86 0.77 -9.60 -8.21
C ILE A 86 0.00 -10.13 -9.41
N LYS A 87 0.64 -10.86 -10.32
CA LYS A 87 -0.03 -11.47 -11.48
C LYS A 87 -1.02 -12.56 -11.08
N SER A 88 -0.67 -13.37 -10.08
CA SER A 88 -1.49 -14.49 -9.63
C SER A 88 -2.75 -14.03 -8.87
N PHE A 89 -2.64 -12.96 -8.07
CA PHE A 89 -3.69 -12.58 -7.11
C PHE A 89 -4.12 -11.10 -7.21
N GLY A 90 -3.63 -10.34 -8.17
CA GLY A 90 -3.87 -8.90 -8.31
C GLY A 90 -4.95 -8.52 -9.32
N ASP A 91 -6.03 -9.29 -9.45
CA ASP A 91 -7.16 -8.93 -10.31
C ASP A 91 -7.81 -7.62 -9.87
N PRO A 92 -8.24 -6.74 -10.80
CA PRO A 92 -8.89 -5.47 -10.47
C PRO A 92 -10.19 -5.57 -9.67
N SER A 93 -10.83 -6.74 -9.64
CA SER A 93 -11.99 -7.01 -8.77
C SER A 93 -11.61 -7.23 -7.32
N GLN A 94 -10.30 -7.40 -7.04
CA GLN A 94 -9.76 -7.56 -5.69
C GLN A 94 -9.04 -6.29 -5.23
N PRO A 95 -9.02 -6.00 -3.93
CA PRO A 95 -8.23 -4.88 -3.42
C PRO A 95 -6.72 -5.17 -3.55
N LEU A 96 -5.92 -4.14 -3.85
CA LEU A 96 -4.46 -4.25 -3.95
C LEU A 96 -3.82 -4.82 -2.68
N ASP A 97 -4.35 -4.49 -1.52
CA ASP A 97 -3.87 -4.97 -0.24
C ASP A 97 -3.98 -6.51 -0.09
N SER A 98 -4.79 -7.18 -0.90
CA SER A 98 -4.87 -8.65 -0.91
C SER A 98 -3.55 -9.32 -1.32
N VAL A 99 -2.73 -8.67 -2.17
CA VAL A 99 -1.41 -9.21 -2.57
C VAL A 99 -0.35 -9.00 -1.49
N LEU A 100 -0.57 -8.07 -0.56
CA LEU A 100 0.34 -7.78 0.54
C LEU A 100 0.24 -8.80 1.69
N ALA A 101 -0.85 -9.58 1.75
CA ALA A 101 -1.18 -10.48 2.86
C ALA A 101 -0.20 -11.66 3.03
N ILE A 102 0.76 -11.85 2.11
CA ILE A 102 1.85 -12.82 2.27
C ILE A 102 2.86 -12.36 3.32
N SER A 103 3.00 -11.07 3.55
CA SER A 103 3.80 -10.55 4.65
C SER A 103 3.16 -10.94 5.99
N PRO A 104 3.91 -11.55 6.93
CA PRO A 104 3.38 -11.87 8.25
C PRO A 104 2.90 -10.65 9.01
N SER A 105 3.49 -9.48 8.71
CA SER A 105 3.15 -8.20 9.35
C SER A 105 1.85 -7.60 8.83
N VAL A 106 1.34 -8.04 7.66
CA VAL A 106 0.22 -7.40 6.97
C VAL A 106 -1.08 -8.18 7.14
N ARG A 107 -2.14 -7.47 7.46
CA ARG A 107 -3.52 -7.94 7.35
C ARG A 107 -4.29 -7.07 6.37
N ALA A 108 -4.79 -7.65 5.29
CA ALA A 108 -5.65 -6.97 4.33
C ALA A 108 -7.02 -6.67 4.97
N THR A 109 -7.49 -5.44 4.86
CA THR A 109 -8.79 -4.98 5.39
C THR A 109 -9.55 -4.12 4.38
N GLY A 110 -9.04 -4.01 3.17
CA GLY A 110 -9.58 -3.19 2.09
C GLY A 110 -10.77 -3.81 1.35
N SER A 111 -11.19 -3.08 0.35
CA SER A 111 -12.26 -3.46 -0.57
C SER A 111 -11.97 -2.88 -1.95
N VAL A 112 -12.78 -3.20 -2.96
CA VAL A 112 -12.68 -2.53 -4.28
C VAL A 112 -12.83 -0.99 -4.20
N LEU A 113 -13.34 -0.47 -3.08
CA LEU A 113 -13.49 0.97 -2.84
C LEU A 113 -12.27 1.59 -2.16
N HIS A 114 -11.58 0.83 -1.31
CA HIS A 114 -10.53 1.33 -0.43
C HIS A 114 -9.36 0.38 -0.36
N ASN A 115 -8.15 0.87 -0.55
CA ASN A 115 -6.92 0.15 -0.26
C ASN A 115 -6.57 0.37 1.21
N ASP A 116 -7.12 -0.45 2.09
CA ASP A 116 -6.87 -0.43 3.52
C ASP A 116 -6.19 -1.72 3.96
N PHE A 117 -5.12 -1.60 4.73
CA PHE A 117 -4.45 -2.74 5.35
C PHE A 117 -3.94 -2.34 6.73
N GLN A 118 -3.56 -3.32 7.51
CA GLN A 118 -2.90 -3.11 8.78
C GLN A 118 -1.50 -3.69 8.72
N LEU A 119 -0.54 -2.95 9.25
CA LEU A 119 0.83 -3.36 9.38
C LEU A 119 1.16 -3.41 10.87
N ARG A 120 1.42 -4.59 11.42
CA ARG A 120 1.54 -4.84 12.88
C ARG A 120 0.38 -4.23 13.69
N GLY A 121 -0.86 -4.33 13.16
CA GLY A 121 -2.06 -3.78 13.76
C GLY A 121 -2.30 -2.28 13.52
N PHE A 122 -1.33 -1.51 13.03
CA PHE A 122 -1.52 -0.11 12.70
C PHE A 122 -2.14 0.04 11.31
N ARG A 123 -3.20 0.85 11.22
CA ARG A 123 -3.88 1.10 9.95
C ARG A 123 -2.97 1.86 9.00
N SER A 124 -2.90 1.36 7.78
CA SER A 124 -2.24 1.97 6.65
C SER A 124 -3.13 1.92 5.42
N ASN A 125 -2.85 2.72 4.40
CA ASN A 125 -3.62 2.73 3.16
C ASN A 125 -2.77 3.26 2.00
N GLY A 126 -3.35 3.35 0.79
CA GLY A 126 -2.65 3.86 -0.38
C GLY A 126 -2.04 5.26 -0.19
N SER A 127 -2.65 6.14 0.62
CA SER A 127 -2.14 7.50 0.83
C SER A 127 -0.93 7.59 1.76
N SER A 128 -0.61 6.53 2.50
CA SER A 128 0.59 6.39 3.32
C SER A 128 1.67 5.54 2.70
N SER A 129 1.38 4.99 1.52
CA SER A 129 2.31 4.16 0.77
C SER A 129 3.25 5.02 -0.07
N TYR A 130 4.34 4.42 -0.48
CA TYR A 130 5.37 5.03 -1.32
C TYR A 130 5.25 4.50 -2.75
N VAL A 131 5.62 5.32 -3.72
CA VAL A 131 5.78 4.95 -5.13
C VAL A 131 7.21 5.24 -5.53
N ASN A 132 7.97 4.21 -5.86
CA ASN A 132 9.41 4.31 -6.14
C ASN A 132 10.19 5.05 -5.03
N GLY A 133 9.85 4.81 -3.76
CA GLY A 133 10.45 5.45 -2.59
C GLY A 133 9.95 6.87 -2.29
N ILE A 134 8.96 7.39 -3.03
CA ILE A 134 8.41 8.73 -2.86
C ILE A 134 7.05 8.65 -2.17
N PRO A 135 6.86 9.26 -0.99
CA PRO A 135 5.62 9.20 -0.23
C PRO A 135 4.49 10.05 -0.84
N ASP A 136 3.27 9.81 -0.40
CA ASP A 136 2.07 10.60 -0.71
C ASP A 136 1.65 10.61 -2.20
N MET A 137 2.14 9.69 -3.03
CA MET A 137 1.87 9.68 -4.48
C MET A 137 0.63 8.87 -4.87
N PHE A 138 0.21 7.89 -4.08
CA PHE A 138 -1.09 7.23 -4.27
C PHE A 138 -2.17 7.85 -3.38
N THR A 139 -3.42 7.58 -3.73
CA THR A 139 -4.56 7.91 -2.90
C THR A 139 -5.05 6.67 -2.15
N GLN A 140 -5.85 6.84 -1.11
CA GLN A 140 -6.49 5.71 -0.43
C GLN A 140 -7.47 4.91 -1.31
N PHE A 141 -7.72 5.37 -2.54
CA PHE A 141 -8.73 4.80 -3.43
C PHE A 141 -8.09 4.11 -4.61
N ASN A 142 -7.98 2.80 -4.49
CA ASN A 142 -7.71 1.88 -5.57
C ASN A 142 -6.45 2.20 -6.39
N ALA A 143 -5.28 1.93 -5.82
CA ALA A 143 -4.02 1.97 -6.54
C ALA A 143 -4.01 0.89 -7.64
N PRO A 144 -3.48 1.19 -8.84
CA PRO A 144 -3.48 0.25 -9.94
C PRO A 144 -2.45 -0.86 -9.74
N THR A 145 -2.88 -2.12 -9.73
CA THR A 145 -1.98 -3.28 -9.59
C THR A 145 -1.13 -3.52 -10.84
N TYR A 146 -1.69 -3.25 -12.03
CA TYR A 146 -1.06 -3.61 -13.30
C TYR A 146 0.21 -2.82 -13.64
N VAL A 147 0.44 -1.65 -13.02
CA VAL A 147 1.68 -0.86 -13.18
C VAL A 147 2.77 -1.20 -12.17
N VAL A 148 2.45 -2.02 -11.17
CA VAL A 148 3.37 -2.39 -10.10
C VAL A 148 4.17 -3.63 -10.52
N ASP A 149 5.49 -3.55 -10.34
CA ASP A 149 6.43 -4.63 -10.56
C ASP A 149 6.64 -5.47 -9.30
N SER A 150 6.87 -4.79 -8.19
CA SER A 150 7.07 -5.41 -6.89
C SER A 150 6.60 -4.51 -5.76
N VAL A 151 6.46 -5.05 -4.55
CA VAL A 151 6.14 -4.26 -3.37
C VAL A 151 7.12 -4.58 -2.25
N ASP A 152 7.81 -3.54 -1.77
CA ASP A 152 8.71 -3.64 -0.63
C ASP A 152 7.96 -3.26 0.65
N ILE A 153 8.01 -4.13 1.66
CA ILE A 153 7.40 -3.93 2.96
C ILE A 153 8.51 -3.95 4.01
N VAL A 154 8.66 -2.86 4.76
CA VAL A 154 9.55 -2.76 5.92
C VAL A 154 8.68 -2.57 7.15
N SER A 155 8.70 -3.55 8.06
CA SER A 155 7.80 -3.58 9.21
C SER A 155 8.35 -2.79 10.39
N GLY A 156 7.45 -2.14 11.12
CA GLY A 156 7.77 -1.32 12.30
C GLY A 156 8.10 0.14 11.99
N PRO A 157 8.09 1.01 13.00
CA PRO A 157 8.36 2.42 12.88
C PRO A 157 9.78 2.66 12.36
N ASN A 158 9.92 3.43 11.29
CA ASN A 158 11.21 3.65 10.62
C ASN A 158 11.31 5.02 9.94
N SER A 159 10.82 6.07 10.59
CA SER A 159 10.83 7.43 10.01
C SER A 159 12.20 7.90 9.53
N GLY A 160 13.29 7.43 10.19
CA GLY A 160 14.66 7.72 9.77
C GLY A 160 15.07 7.10 8.45
N LEU A 161 14.38 6.08 7.99
CA LEU A 161 14.69 5.34 6.75
C LEU A 161 13.73 5.69 5.61
N SER A 162 12.48 6.02 5.92
CA SER A 162 11.44 6.18 4.90
C SER A 162 11.24 7.60 4.36
N GLY A 163 11.88 8.62 4.98
CA GLY A 163 11.60 10.03 4.68
C GLY A 163 10.26 10.50 5.24
N ASN A 164 10.00 11.81 5.15
CA ASN A 164 8.85 12.46 5.76
C ASN A 164 7.72 12.71 4.78
N GLY A 165 6.85 11.73 4.57
CA GLY A 165 5.54 11.99 3.98
C GLY A 165 4.62 12.79 4.91
N THR A 166 3.52 13.30 4.39
CA THR A 166 2.49 13.95 5.19
C THR A 166 1.55 12.93 5.86
N HIS A 167 1.60 11.67 5.44
CA HIS A 167 0.89 10.50 5.98
C HIS A 167 -0.56 10.78 6.38
N TYR A 168 -1.29 11.40 5.46
CA TYR A 168 -2.69 11.76 5.71
C TYR A 168 -3.58 10.50 5.88
N GLU A 169 -4.42 10.51 6.91
CA GLU A 169 -5.39 9.45 7.26
C GLU A 169 -4.80 8.07 7.58
N SER A 170 -3.50 7.98 7.82
CA SER A 170 -2.86 6.70 8.15
C SER A 170 -1.76 6.88 9.18
N ASN A 171 -1.40 5.78 9.79
CA ASN A 171 -0.37 5.73 10.80
C ASN A 171 0.82 4.92 10.28
N ALA A 172 1.92 5.58 9.93
CA ALA A 172 3.14 4.91 9.51
C ALA A 172 3.90 4.21 10.66
N ALA A 173 3.32 4.19 11.87
CA ALA A 173 3.87 3.48 13.01
C ALA A 173 4.05 1.98 12.77
N GLY A 174 3.26 1.39 11.88
CA GLY A 174 3.37 -0.01 11.50
C GLY A 174 4.51 -0.32 10.53
N GLY A 175 4.98 0.67 9.77
CA GLY A 175 6.04 0.49 8.77
C GLY A 175 5.81 1.20 7.44
N MET A 176 6.61 0.80 6.45
CA MET A 176 6.60 1.34 5.09
C MET A 176 6.13 0.28 4.09
N VAL A 177 5.30 0.69 3.14
CA VAL A 177 4.94 -0.10 1.95
C VAL A 177 5.29 0.72 0.71
N ASN A 178 6.20 0.22 -0.11
CA ASN A 178 6.70 0.88 -1.30
C ASN A 178 6.32 0.10 -2.56
N PHE A 179 5.57 0.71 -3.45
CA PHE A 179 5.20 0.16 -4.75
C PHE A 179 6.27 0.54 -5.78
N VAL A 180 6.99 -0.45 -6.27
CA VAL A 180 7.96 -0.28 -7.34
C VAL A 180 7.24 -0.41 -8.69
N THR A 181 7.40 0.58 -9.56
CA THR A 181 6.71 0.59 -10.85
C THR A 181 7.48 -0.16 -11.93
N LYS A 182 6.76 -0.77 -12.88
CA LYS A 182 7.33 -1.49 -14.01
C LYS A 182 8.18 -0.58 -14.90
N ARG A 183 9.36 -1.06 -15.29
CA ARG A 183 10.29 -0.44 -16.25
C ARG A 183 10.42 -1.28 -17.50
N ALA A 184 11.06 -0.74 -18.55
CA ALA A 184 11.37 -1.51 -19.73
C ALA A 184 12.45 -2.56 -19.42
N GLY A 185 12.15 -3.84 -19.66
CA GLY A 185 13.12 -4.94 -19.55
C GLY A 185 14.08 -4.97 -20.75
N SER A 186 15.06 -5.88 -20.72
CA SER A 186 16.00 -6.12 -21.84
C SER A 186 15.30 -6.60 -23.10
N THR A 187 14.23 -7.40 -22.93
CA THR A 187 13.42 -7.92 -24.04
C THR A 187 12.30 -6.94 -24.41
N PRO A 188 12.13 -6.59 -25.71
CA PRO A 188 10.99 -5.82 -26.17
C PRO A 188 9.67 -6.49 -25.79
N LEU A 189 8.69 -5.71 -25.34
CA LEU A 189 7.36 -6.20 -24.98
C LEU A 189 6.29 -5.39 -25.70
N THR A 190 5.35 -6.09 -26.35
CA THR A 190 4.05 -5.52 -26.75
C THR A 190 3.00 -6.51 -26.32
N ARG A 191 2.28 -6.22 -25.23
CA ARG A 191 1.31 -7.14 -24.64
C ARG A 191 -0.07 -6.52 -24.58
N LEU A 192 -1.06 -7.28 -25.05
CA LEU A 192 -2.47 -7.02 -24.81
C LEU A 192 -3.00 -8.09 -23.85
N THR A 193 -3.59 -7.67 -22.74
CA THR A 193 -4.27 -8.59 -21.81
C THR A 193 -5.74 -8.25 -21.75
N LEU A 194 -6.60 -9.24 -22.01
CA LEU A 194 -8.04 -9.15 -21.82
C LEU A 194 -8.43 -9.91 -20.57
N THR A 195 -9.33 -9.36 -19.77
CA THR A 195 -9.82 -10.00 -18.54
C THR A 195 -11.34 -10.00 -18.48
N HIS A 196 -11.88 -10.98 -17.78
CA HIS A 196 -13.29 -11.06 -17.43
C HIS A 196 -13.43 -11.59 -16.02
N SER A 197 -14.19 -10.92 -15.15
CA SER A 197 -14.40 -11.35 -13.77
C SER A 197 -15.78 -10.97 -13.24
N GLY A 198 -16.17 -11.57 -12.11
CA GLY A 198 -17.44 -11.29 -11.45
C GLY A 198 -18.66 -11.66 -12.30
N GLN A 199 -19.65 -10.76 -12.37
CA GLN A 199 -20.90 -10.95 -13.12
C GLN A 199 -20.85 -10.31 -14.52
N GLY A 200 -19.72 -9.70 -14.90
CA GLY A 200 -19.58 -9.08 -16.23
C GLY A 200 -18.55 -7.96 -16.27
N MET A 201 -17.65 -7.89 -15.32
CA MET A 201 -16.55 -6.93 -15.35
C MET A 201 -15.52 -7.36 -16.39
N ALA A 202 -15.34 -6.58 -17.45
CA ALA A 202 -14.36 -6.80 -18.50
C ALA A 202 -13.24 -5.77 -18.43
N GLY A 203 -12.02 -6.20 -18.71
CA GLY A 203 -10.83 -5.35 -18.73
C GLY A 203 -9.98 -5.56 -19.98
N ALA A 204 -9.31 -4.49 -20.42
CA ALA A 204 -8.27 -4.52 -21.42
C ALA A 204 -7.05 -3.73 -20.92
N TYR A 205 -5.89 -4.36 -21.01
CA TYR A 205 -4.61 -3.79 -20.56
C TYR A 205 -3.62 -3.85 -21.71
N PHE A 206 -2.99 -2.72 -22.00
CA PHE A 206 -1.94 -2.62 -23.00
C PHE A 206 -0.62 -2.28 -22.31
N ASP A 207 0.45 -2.98 -22.68
CA ASP A 207 1.78 -2.84 -22.10
C ASP A 207 2.83 -2.88 -23.20
N LEU A 208 3.46 -1.75 -23.47
CA LEU A 208 4.49 -1.58 -24.50
C LEU A 208 5.81 -1.16 -23.83
N ALA A 209 6.86 -1.95 -23.99
CA ALA A 209 8.18 -1.64 -23.44
C ALA A 209 9.28 -1.81 -24.48
N ARG A 210 10.18 -0.83 -24.57
CA ARG A 210 11.32 -0.82 -25.47
C ARG A 210 12.55 -0.21 -24.78
N ARG A 211 13.71 -0.79 -25.09
CA ARG A 211 14.99 -0.14 -24.78
C ARG A 211 15.65 0.40 -26.05
N PHE A 212 16.32 1.52 -25.95
CA PHE A 212 16.94 2.25 -27.06
C PHE A 212 18.24 2.95 -26.62
N GLY A 213 18.91 3.61 -27.58
CA GLY A 213 20.27 4.14 -27.41
C GLY A 213 21.35 3.13 -27.76
N GLY A 214 22.58 3.56 -27.95
CA GLY A 214 23.69 2.72 -28.41
C GLY A 214 23.93 1.48 -27.55
N ASN A 215 23.85 1.63 -26.22
CA ASN A 215 24.03 0.54 -25.24
C ASN A 215 22.68 0.08 -24.61
N LYS A 216 21.53 0.42 -25.24
CA LYS A 216 20.20 0.14 -24.69
C LYS A 216 20.01 0.69 -23.25
N ASN A 217 20.72 1.74 -22.90
CA ASN A 217 20.71 2.35 -21.56
C ASN A 217 19.47 3.20 -21.28
N TRP A 218 18.67 3.53 -22.29
CA TRP A 218 17.35 4.17 -22.14
C TRP A 218 16.25 3.14 -22.25
N GLY A 219 15.25 3.24 -21.39
CA GLY A 219 14.03 2.46 -21.41
C GLY A 219 12.81 3.36 -21.49
N ALA A 220 11.79 2.93 -22.23
CA ALA A 220 10.45 3.51 -22.19
C ALA A 220 9.40 2.43 -22.10
N ARG A 221 8.41 2.62 -21.22
CA ARG A 221 7.27 1.74 -21.05
C ARG A 221 5.97 2.54 -21.00
N LEU A 222 5.02 2.17 -21.84
CA LEU A 222 3.66 2.71 -21.86
C LEU A 222 2.71 1.63 -21.38
N MET A 223 1.88 1.96 -20.40
CA MET A 223 0.88 1.07 -19.84
C MET A 223 -0.49 1.75 -19.85
N ALA A 224 -1.51 1.09 -20.37
CA ALA A 224 -2.88 1.59 -20.42
C ALA A 224 -3.87 0.54 -19.93
N GLU A 225 -4.94 1.01 -19.30
CA GLU A 225 -6.01 0.17 -18.76
C GLU A 225 -7.37 0.74 -19.10
N LYS A 226 -8.30 -0.16 -19.38
CA LYS A 226 -9.74 0.13 -19.39
C LYS A 226 -10.46 -1.05 -18.76
N VAL A 227 -11.25 -0.78 -17.70
CA VAL A 227 -12.09 -1.77 -17.01
C VAL A 227 -13.50 -1.23 -16.93
N ASP A 228 -14.51 -2.04 -17.20
CA ASP A 228 -15.93 -1.68 -17.04
C ASP A 228 -16.75 -2.94 -16.76
N GLY A 229 -17.67 -2.84 -15.83
CA GLY A 229 -18.66 -3.89 -15.60
C GLY A 229 -18.97 -4.19 -14.14
N GLU A 230 -19.75 -5.23 -13.95
CA GLU A 230 -20.32 -5.63 -12.66
C GLU A 230 -19.39 -6.64 -11.95
N THR A 231 -19.08 -6.37 -10.69
CA THR A 231 -18.27 -7.27 -9.84
C THR A 231 -19.09 -8.50 -9.42
N ALA A 232 -18.56 -9.35 -8.55
CA ALA A 232 -19.31 -10.45 -7.96
C ALA A 232 -20.40 -10.02 -6.95
N VAL A 233 -20.47 -8.72 -6.64
CA VAL A 233 -21.51 -8.14 -5.76
C VAL A 233 -22.64 -7.59 -6.62
N ASP A 234 -23.87 -8.00 -6.34
CA ASP A 234 -25.07 -7.66 -7.09
C ASP A 234 -25.19 -6.12 -7.23
N GLY A 235 -25.22 -5.59 -8.48
CA GLY A 235 -25.36 -4.17 -8.77
C GLY A 235 -24.12 -3.29 -8.52
N GLN A 236 -23.02 -3.84 -8.00
CA GLN A 236 -21.77 -3.09 -7.86
C GLN A 236 -21.03 -3.03 -9.19
N LYS A 237 -20.81 -1.83 -9.71
CA LYS A 237 -20.08 -1.60 -10.97
C LYS A 237 -18.79 -0.84 -10.75
N VAL A 238 -17.76 -1.26 -11.47
CA VAL A 238 -16.45 -0.59 -11.52
C VAL A 238 -16.21 -0.08 -12.92
N LYS A 239 -15.76 1.17 -13.04
CA LYS A 239 -15.27 1.77 -14.29
C LYS A 239 -13.91 2.38 -14.01
N SER A 240 -12.89 1.91 -14.68
CA SER A 240 -11.54 2.44 -14.56
C SER A 240 -10.94 2.71 -15.94
N ALA A 241 -10.18 3.77 -16.06
CA ALA A 241 -9.35 4.05 -17.22
C ALA A 241 -8.08 4.75 -16.77
N SER A 242 -6.93 4.32 -17.27
CA SER A 242 -5.66 4.94 -16.94
C SER A 242 -4.61 4.77 -18.01
N VAL A 243 -3.65 5.69 -18.01
CA VAL A 243 -2.44 5.63 -18.84
C VAL A 243 -1.26 6.04 -17.98
N TYR A 244 -0.19 5.23 -18.05
CA TYR A 244 1.06 5.51 -17.36
C TYR A 244 2.25 5.36 -18.29
N ILE A 245 3.26 6.19 -18.08
CA ILE A 245 4.51 6.18 -18.82
C ILE A 245 5.64 6.09 -17.79
N ASN A 246 6.57 5.19 -18.05
CA ASN A 246 7.85 5.13 -17.34
C ASN A 246 8.97 5.34 -18.36
N ILE A 247 9.91 6.24 -18.05
CA ILE A 247 11.14 6.47 -18.81
C ILE A 247 12.29 6.27 -17.85
N ASP A 248 13.20 5.38 -18.17
CA ASP A 248 14.37 5.12 -17.35
C ASP A 248 15.67 5.26 -18.16
N HIS A 249 16.73 5.64 -17.48
CA HIS A 249 18.09 5.64 -17.96
C HIS A 249 18.99 5.02 -16.91
N ALA A 250 19.91 4.15 -17.34
CA ALA A 250 20.93 3.59 -16.46
C ALA A 250 22.24 3.39 -17.22
N ASP A 251 23.32 3.92 -16.64
CA ASP A 251 24.70 3.66 -17.05
C ASP A 251 25.59 3.44 -15.81
N GLU A 252 26.91 3.35 -15.99
CA GLU A 252 27.86 3.11 -14.89
C GLU A 252 27.85 4.23 -13.83
N LYS A 253 27.49 5.45 -14.19
CA LYS A 253 27.56 6.63 -13.33
C LYS A 253 26.21 7.12 -12.86
N SER A 254 25.17 6.94 -13.66
CA SER A 254 23.86 7.52 -13.38
C SER A 254 22.71 6.54 -13.53
N LYS A 255 21.68 6.71 -12.69
CA LYS A 255 20.40 6.03 -12.81
C LYS A 255 19.30 7.06 -12.67
N THR A 256 18.39 7.10 -13.64
CA THR A 256 17.23 8.00 -13.63
C THR A 256 15.98 7.20 -13.91
N ASN A 257 14.91 7.47 -13.17
CA ASN A 257 13.59 6.91 -13.42
C ASN A 257 12.55 8.00 -13.32
N PHE A 258 11.83 8.24 -14.40
CA PHE A 258 10.69 9.15 -14.47
C PHE A 258 9.43 8.33 -14.69
N PHE A 259 8.44 8.47 -13.81
CA PHE A 259 7.16 7.79 -13.90
C PHE A 259 6.03 8.80 -13.78
N THR A 260 5.09 8.76 -14.69
CA THR A 260 3.91 9.63 -14.69
C THR A 260 2.69 8.92 -15.20
N GLY A 261 1.53 9.37 -14.80
CA GLY A 261 0.28 8.84 -15.34
C GLY A 261 -0.96 9.55 -14.84
N TYR A 262 -2.06 9.24 -15.51
CA TYR A 262 -3.40 9.70 -15.19
C TYR A 262 -4.32 8.51 -14.99
N ARG A 263 -5.16 8.59 -14.00
CA ARG A 263 -6.19 7.59 -13.71
C ARG A 263 -7.54 8.23 -13.41
N GLN A 264 -8.57 7.58 -13.91
CA GLN A 264 -9.96 7.78 -13.50
C GLN A 264 -10.53 6.45 -13.04
N ASN A 265 -11.18 6.44 -11.87
CA ASN A 265 -11.84 5.29 -11.31
C ASN A 265 -13.19 5.70 -10.73
N GLU A 266 -14.25 4.94 -11.04
CA GLU A 266 -15.60 5.12 -10.54
C GLU A 266 -16.13 3.78 -10.05
N VAL A 267 -16.75 3.78 -8.87
CA VAL A 267 -17.45 2.62 -8.32
C VAL A 267 -18.88 3.08 -7.98
N VAL A 268 -19.85 2.37 -8.53
CA VAL A 268 -21.28 2.57 -8.27
C VAL A 268 -21.77 1.43 -7.40
N GLY A 269 -22.50 1.74 -6.34
CA GLY A 269 -22.97 0.73 -5.39
C GLY A 269 -21.85 0.17 -4.49
N GLY A 270 -22.03 -1.03 -3.98
CA GLY A 270 -21.05 -1.75 -3.20
C GLY A 270 -21.00 -1.38 -1.71
N GLN A 271 -22.12 -0.94 -1.15
CA GLN A 271 -22.19 -0.68 0.29
C GLN A 271 -22.20 -1.97 1.10
N ARG A 272 -21.13 -2.22 1.80
CA ARG A 272 -20.88 -3.46 2.53
C ARG A 272 -20.27 -3.23 3.93
N TRP A 273 -20.19 -1.97 4.34
CA TRP A 273 -19.69 -1.50 5.62
C TRP A 273 -20.83 -1.26 6.60
N PHE A 274 -20.67 -1.80 7.81
CA PHE A 274 -21.66 -1.66 8.88
C PHE A 274 -20.97 -1.27 10.18
N LYS A 275 -21.71 -0.54 11.02
CA LYS A 275 -21.38 -0.24 12.41
C LYS A 275 -22.37 -0.93 13.33
N LEU A 276 -21.88 -1.48 14.42
CA LEU A 276 -22.74 -1.99 15.49
C LEU A 276 -23.27 -0.83 16.32
N GLY A 277 -24.57 -0.57 16.21
CA GLY A 277 -25.27 0.46 16.99
C GLY A 277 -25.50 0.02 18.43
N SER A 278 -26.00 0.94 19.27
CA SER A 278 -26.20 0.71 20.71
C SER A 278 -27.27 -0.36 21.02
N GLY A 279 -28.25 -0.54 20.12
CA GLY A 279 -29.30 -1.56 20.26
C GLY A 279 -28.88 -2.97 19.85
N VAL A 280 -27.64 -3.16 19.36
CA VAL A 280 -27.10 -4.47 19.04
C VAL A 280 -26.54 -5.10 20.31
N THR A 281 -27.05 -6.28 20.67
CA THR A 281 -26.63 -7.01 21.88
C THR A 281 -25.88 -8.31 21.56
N ARG A 282 -25.94 -8.80 20.30
CA ARG A 282 -25.25 -9.99 19.82
C ARG A 282 -24.48 -9.67 18.54
N PHE A 283 -23.32 -10.31 18.34
CA PHE A 283 -22.60 -10.20 17.07
C PHE A 283 -23.48 -10.74 15.93
N PRO A 284 -23.73 -9.97 14.85
CA PRO A 284 -24.69 -10.35 13.81
C PRO A 284 -24.22 -11.59 13.04
N SER A 285 -25.13 -12.48 12.70
CA SER A 285 -24.87 -13.54 11.73
C SER A 285 -24.56 -12.94 10.36
N VAL A 286 -23.85 -13.70 9.51
CA VAL A 286 -23.45 -13.20 8.20
C VAL A 286 -24.63 -13.25 7.24
N PRO A 287 -25.02 -12.13 6.62
CA PRO A 287 -26.04 -12.12 5.56
C PRO A 287 -25.44 -12.58 4.22
N LYS A 288 -26.28 -12.73 3.19
CA LYS A 288 -25.86 -13.08 1.84
C LYS A 288 -24.78 -12.12 1.33
N THR A 289 -23.59 -12.61 1.02
CA THR A 289 -22.42 -11.81 0.71
C THR A 289 -22.42 -11.20 -0.71
N SER A 290 -23.26 -11.69 -1.62
CA SER A 290 -23.42 -11.05 -2.93
C SER A 290 -24.31 -9.79 -2.88
N ARG A 291 -25.05 -9.58 -1.78
CA ARG A 291 -26.02 -8.46 -1.70
C ARG A 291 -25.30 -7.10 -1.57
N ASP A 292 -25.80 -6.12 -2.32
CA ASP A 292 -25.48 -4.72 -2.17
C ASP A 292 -26.51 -4.00 -1.27
N TYR A 293 -26.02 -3.14 -0.39
CA TYR A 293 -26.86 -2.32 0.52
C TYR A 293 -26.79 -0.82 0.15
N ALA A 294 -26.26 -0.49 -1.03
CA ALA A 294 -26.16 0.87 -1.50
C ALA A 294 -27.55 1.46 -1.79
N PHE A 295 -27.76 2.71 -1.43
CA PHE A 295 -28.93 3.45 -1.87
C PHE A 295 -28.84 3.78 -3.37
N LYS A 296 -29.99 4.03 -4.03
CA LYS A 296 -30.03 4.42 -5.44
C LYS A 296 -29.24 5.72 -5.68
N GLY A 297 -28.26 5.67 -6.57
CA GLY A 297 -27.38 6.80 -6.89
C GLY A 297 -26.14 6.92 -5.99
N MET A 298 -25.83 5.89 -5.19
CA MET A 298 -24.56 5.83 -4.48
C MET A 298 -23.42 5.62 -5.47
N ASP A 299 -22.45 6.53 -5.45
CA ASP A 299 -21.26 6.46 -6.29
C ASP A 299 -20.03 7.07 -5.61
N LYS A 300 -18.89 6.68 -6.09
CA LYS A 300 -17.61 7.20 -5.70
C LYS A 300 -16.70 7.27 -6.90
N SER A 301 -16.15 8.44 -7.19
CA SER A 301 -15.22 8.62 -8.29
C SER A 301 -13.96 9.32 -7.84
N SER A 302 -12.82 8.83 -8.34
CA SER A 302 -11.50 9.38 -8.10
C SER A 302 -10.80 9.56 -9.44
N TYR A 303 -10.21 10.73 -9.67
CA TYR A 303 -9.41 11.00 -10.86
C TYR A 303 -8.27 11.95 -10.55
N GLY A 304 -7.15 11.72 -11.19
CA GLY A 304 -5.96 12.51 -10.96
C GLY A 304 -4.74 12.00 -11.70
N TRP A 305 -3.67 12.72 -11.54
CA TRP A 305 -2.37 12.41 -12.12
C TRP A 305 -1.28 12.42 -11.06
N LEU A 306 -0.19 11.76 -11.36
CA LEU A 306 1.03 11.80 -10.55
C LEU A 306 2.26 11.83 -11.44
N MET A 307 3.37 12.35 -10.89
CA MET A 307 4.71 12.29 -11.47
C MET A 307 5.70 11.98 -10.36
N THR A 308 6.66 11.10 -10.65
CA THR A 308 7.81 10.83 -9.78
C THR A 308 9.09 10.85 -10.59
N LEU A 309 10.16 11.36 -9.98
CA LEU A 309 11.51 11.39 -10.52
C LEU A 309 12.47 10.88 -9.44
N ASN A 310 13.19 9.83 -9.78
CA ASN A 310 14.33 9.36 -9.01
C ASN A 310 15.59 9.54 -9.86
N HIS A 311 16.63 10.12 -9.30
CA HIS A 311 17.92 10.28 -9.96
C HIS A 311 19.04 10.01 -8.98
N GLU A 312 19.99 9.17 -9.39
CA GLU A 312 21.23 8.90 -8.68
C GLU A 312 22.42 9.19 -9.63
N GLN A 313 23.45 9.87 -9.12
CA GLN A 313 24.67 10.17 -9.86
C GLN A 313 25.90 9.89 -9.01
N LYS A 314 26.76 9.00 -9.49
CA LYS A 314 28.11 8.81 -8.93
C LYS A 314 28.99 9.99 -9.37
N PHE A 315 29.61 10.68 -8.45
CA PHE A 315 30.56 11.75 -8.71
C PHE A 315 31.98 11.41 -8.26
N ALA A 316 32.13 10.34 -7.45
CA ALA A 316 33.40 9.71 -7.10
C ALA A 316 33.22 8.18 -7.03
N LYS A 317 34.31 7.43 -6.87
CA LYS A 317 34.31 5.97 -6.89
C LYS A 317 33.27 5.37 -5.93
N ASP A 318 33.22 5.89 -4.69
CA ASP A 318 32.40 5.35 -3.62
C ASP A 318 31.33 6.36 -3.13
N TRP A 319 31.08 7.46 -3.88
CA TRP A 319 30.16 8.51 -3.50
C TRP A 319 29.16 8.81 -4.61
N LYS A 320 27.91 8.96 -4.22
CA LYS A 320 26.81 9.39 -5.09
C LYS A 320 25.93 10.41 -4.39
N TYR A 321 25.30 11.27 -5.16
CA TYR A 321 24.13 12.00 -4.70
C TYR A 321 22.86 11.41 -5.31
N PHE A 322 21.73 11.68 -4.66
CA PHE A 322 20.42 11.27 -5.17
C PHE A 322 19.39 12.37 -4.99
N ILE A 323 18.42 12.38 -5.90
CA ILE A 323 17.28 13.30 -5.93
C ILE A 323 16.02 12.46 -6.11
N ASN A 324 15.07 12.59 -5.17
CA ASN A 324 13.75 12.03 -5.28
C ASN A 324 12.73 13.15 -5.25
N ALA A 325 11.92 13.28 -6.29
CA ALA A 325 10.89 14.31 -6.39
C ALA A 325 9.58 13.72 -6.87
N GLY A 326 8.47 14.20 -6.32
CA GLY A 326 7.16 13.74 -6.70
C GLY A 326 6.09 14.80 -6.57
N THR A 327 5.06 14.69 -7.39
CA THR A 327 3.88 15.52 -7.32
C THR A 327 2.64 14.75 -7.75
N MET A 328 1.53 14.99 -7.06
CA MET A 328 0.24 14.45 -7.46
C MET A 328 -0.90 15.43 -7.25
N GLU A 329 -1.89 15.34 -8.09
CA GLU A 329 -3.18 15.99 -7.91
C GLU A 329 -4.30 14.97 -8.13
N ASN A 330 -5.20 14.88 -7.18
CA ASN A 330 -6.33 13.97 -7.23
C ASN A 330 -7.59 14.67 -6.76
N LYS A 331 -8.71 14.35 -7.37
CA LYS A 331 -10.04 14.77 -6.91
C LYS A 331 -10.88 13.54 -6.65
N LEU A 332 -11.42 13.46 -5.45
CA LEU A 332 -12.37 12.45 -5.02
C LEU A 332 -13.75 13.08 -4.87
N ASN A 333 -14.72 12.54 -5.57
CA ASN A 333 -16.14 12.85 -5.37
C ASN A 333 -16.82 11.62 -4.76
N GLN A 334 -17.66 11.84 -3.78
CA GLN A 334 -18.35 10.76 -3.08
C GLN A 334 -19.80 11.14 -2.81
N ASN A 335 -20.69 10.24 -3.17
CA ASN A 335 -22.08 10.22 -2.78
C ASN A 335 -22.31 8.89 -2.05
N VAL A 336 -22.06 8.88 -0.75
CA VAL A 336 -21.88 7.65 0.06
C VAL A 336 -22.70 7.72 1.34
N MET A 337 -22.74 6.63 2.09
CA MET A 337 -23.34 6.59 3.42
C MET A 337 -22.70 7.62 4.36
N TYR A 338 -23.52 8.22 5.20
CA TYR A 338 -23.08 9.15 6.23
C TYR A 338 -22.15 8.48 7.25
N ARG A 339 -21.30 9.27 7.91
CA ARG A 339 -20.30 8.79 8.89
C ARG A 339 -19.40 7.67 8.37
N PHE A 340 -18.50 8.05 7.45
CA PHE A 340 -17.44 7.17 6.93
C PHE A 340 -17.90 5.99 6.10
N SER A 341 -18.99 6.16 5.35
CA SER A 341 -19.52 5.16 4.42
C SER A 341 -20.04 3.87 5.06
N ALA A 342 -20.38 3.88 6.36
CA ALA A 342 -20.91 2.71 7.08
C ALA A 342 -22.39 2.85 7.40
N ILE A 343 -23.14 1.76 7.25
CA ILE A 343 -24.53 1.65 7.70
C ILE A 343 -24.53 1.28 9.19
N THR A 344 -25.26 2.00 10.02
CA THR A 344 -25.41 1.65 11.44
C THR A 344 -26.55 0.65 11.63
N LEU A 345 -26.23 -0.54 12.15
CA LEU A 345 -27.21 -1.54 12.58
C LEU A 345 -27.90 -1.06 13.87
N LEU A 346 -29.23 -1.08 13.89
CA LEU A 346 -30.01 -0.53 14.98
C LEU A 346 -30.27 -1.54 16.10
N ASN A 347 -30.39 -2.83 15.75
CA ASN A 347 -30.80 -3.90 16.65
C ASN A 347 -30.28 -5.28 16.19
N ASP A 348 -30.55 -6.31 16.97
CA ASP A 348 -30.20 -7.70 16.69
C ASP A 348 -30.98 -8.32 15.52
N ALA A 349 -32.11 -7.73 15.12
CA ALA A 349 -32.84 -8.14 13.92
C ALA A 349 -32.12 -7.72 12.63
N GLY A 350 -31.14 -6.81 12.72
CA GLY A 350 -30.34 -6.34 11.59
C GLY A 350 -30.95 -5.17 10.84
N ASP A 351 -31.86 -4.42 11.47
CA ASP A 351 -32.50 -3.26 10.87
C ASP A 351 -31.53 -2.07 10.81
N PHE A 352 -31.70 -1.22 9.77
CA PHE A 352 -30.92 0.00 9.58
C PHE A 352 -31.70 1.10 8.84
N ILE A 353 -31.19 2.34 8.94
CA ILE A 353 -31.66 3.48 8.19
C ILE A 353 -30.56 3.92 7.23
N LEU A 354 -30.94 4.27 6.00
CA LEU A 354 -30.04 4.81 4.99
C LEU A 354 -29.87 6.31 5.20
N GLU A 355 -28.64 6.74 5.32
CA GLU A 355 -28.25 8.15 5.44
C GLU A 355 -27.21 8.47 4.37
N GLN A 356 -27.37 9.58 3.67
CA GLN A 356 -26.45 10.03 2.64
C GLN A 356 -25.50 11.11 3.13
N GLN A 357 -24.28 11.07 2.63
CA GLN A 357 -23.33 12.17 2.66
C GLN A 357 -22.73 12.37 1.28
N GLN A 358 -22.77 13.60 0.78
CA GLN A 358 -22.04 13.99 -0.42
C GLN A 358 -20.81 14.81 -0.04
N THR A 359 -19.70 14.57 -0.68
CA THR A 359 -18.48 15.33 -0.48
C THR A 359 -17.59 15.32 -1.72
N THR A 360 -16.80 16.37 -1.87
CA THR A 360 -15.71 16.45 -2.83
C THR A 360 -14.43 16.80 -2.11
N THR A 361 -13.34 16.10 -2.45
CA THR A 361 -12.07 16.22 -1.75
C THR A 361 -10.92 16.30 -2.75
N PRO A 362 -10.68 17.48 -3.36
CA PRO A 362 -9.43 17.72 -4.08
C PRO A 362 -8.24 17.64 -3.15
N GLN A 363 -7.16 17.02 -3.63
CA GLN A 363 -5.90 16.85 -2.91
C GLN A 363 -4.73 17.14 -3.84
N LYS A 364 -3.70 17.80 -3.31
CA LYS A 364 -2.39 18.00 -3.96
C LYS A 364 -1.30 17.60 -2.98
N ALA A 365 -0.31 16.88 -3.47
CA ALA A 365 0.87 16.55 -2.67
C ALA A 365 2.13 16.75 -3.51
N HIS A 366 3.19 17.18 -2.83
CA HIS A 366 4.50 17.37 -3.43
C HIS A 366 5.57 16.88 -2.44
N TYR A 367 6.62 16.33 -2.98
CA TYR A 367 7.76 15.82 -2.23
C TYR A 367 9.07 16.12 -2.93
N LEU A 368 10.09 16.48 -2.16
CA LEU A 368 11.46 16.63 -2.63
C LEU A 368 12.41 16.09 -1.56
N GLN A 369 13.34 15.24 -1.99
CA GLN A 369 14.44 14.75 -1.17
C GLN A 369 15.74 14.88 -1.94
N LEU A 370 16.77 15.37 -1.26
CA LEU A 370 18.13 15.42 -1.73
C LEU A 370 19.00 14.65 -0.76
N GLY A 371 19.90 13.84 -1.28
CA GLY A 371 20.76 13.06 -0.41
C GLY A 371 22.16 12.82 -1.00
N LEU A 372 23.05 12.48 -0.10
CA LEU A 372 24.41 12.09 -0.35
C LEU A 372 24.66 10.75 0.32
N SER A 373 25.21 9.80 -0.41
CA SER A 373 25.64 8.53 0.20
C SER A 373 27.00 8.09 -0.32
N GLY A 374 27.74 7.41 0.53
CA GLY A 374 29.06 6.94 0.16
C GLY A 374 29.68 6.02 1.18
N LYS A 375 30.75 5.36 0.74
CA LYS A 375 31.52 4.43 1.58
C LYS A 375 32.84 5.03 2.03
N LEU A 376 33.15 4.83 3.31
CA LEU A 376 34.41 5.24 3.92
C LEU A 376 35.02 4.05 4.65
N ARG A 377 36.34 3.85 4.50
CA ARG A 377 37.07 2.85 5.29
C ARG A 377 37.97 3.55 6.29
N ALA A 378 37.86 3.15 7.55
CA ALA A 378 38.66 3.66 8.65
C ALA A 378 39.26 2.49 9.45
N GLY A 379 40.50 2.14 9.17
CA GLY A 379 41.17 0.96 9.77
C GLY A 379 40.41 -0.34 9.39
N ILE A 380 39.86 -1.01 10.38
CA ILE A 380 39.11 -2.27 10.21
C ILE A 380 37.61 -2.06 9.96
N THR A 381 37.10 -0.82 10.01
CA THR A 381 35.71 -0.50 9.86
C THR A 381 35.41 -0.06 8.42
N GLU A 382 34.30 -0.52 7.88
CA GLU A 382 33.68 0.02 6.67
C GLU A 382 32.39 0.74 7.06
N HIS A 383 32.25 2.01 6.68
CA HIS A 383 31.12 2.87 6.92
C HIS A 383 30.33 3.07 5.62
N ASP A 384 29.03 2.81 5.62
CA ASP A 384 28.10 3.16 4.53
C ASP A 384 27.24 4.32 5.03
N LEU A 385 27.63 5.53 4.63
CA LEU A 385 27.08 6.80 5.12
C LEU A 385 25.97 7.29 4.23
N THR A 386 24.86 7.73 4.81
CA THR A 386 23.78 8.41 4.09
C THR A 386 23.33 9.66 4.85
N LEU A 387 23.32 10.80 4.16
CA LEU A 387 22.76 12.07 4.61
C LEU A 387 21.64 12.46 3.65
N ALA A 388 20.45 12.77 4.16
CA ALA A 388 19.33 13.21 3.35
C ALA A 388 18.56 14.35 3.99
N VAL A 389 18.11 15.29 3.17
CA VAL A 389 17.15 16.34 3.53
C VAL A 389 15.90 16.14 2.72
N ASP A 390 14.74 16.31 3.32
CA ASP A 390 13.47 16.15 2.63
C ASP A 390 12.46 17.22 3.02
N ARG A 391 11.50 17.44 2.11
CA ARG A 391 10.36 18.33 2.31
C ARG A 391 9.14 17.77 1.60
N ALA A 392 8.02 17.68 2.33
CA ALA A 392 6.73 17.41 1.73
C ALA A 392 5.75 18.53 2.02
N TRP A 393 4.76 18.71 1.14
CA TRP A 393 3.62 19.56 1.42
C TRP A 393 2.38 19.04 0.73
N ARG A 394 1.26 19.16 1.43
CA ARG A 394 -0.03 18.67 1.01
C ARG A 394 -1.11 19.70 1.27
N GLU A 395 -2.00 19.82 0.31
CA GLU A 395 -3.24 20.57 0.41
C GLU A 395 -4.41 19.62 0.21
N ARG A 396 -5.41 19.73 1.09
CA ARG A 396 -6.65 18.97 0.99
C ARG A 396 -7.82 19.90 1.12
N SER A 397 -8.75 19.81 0.18
CA SER A 397 -10.00 20.52 0.21
C SER A 397 -11.14 19.63 0.75
N ALA A 398 -12.17 20.26 1.26
CA ALA A 398 -13.44 19.65 1.64
C ALA A 398 -14.59 20.42 1.03
N ALA A 399 -15.79 19.86 0.97
CA ALA A 399 -16.99 20.56 0.51
C ALA A 399 -17.38 21.67 1.49
N LYS A 400 -17.74 22.86 0.99
CA LYS A 400 -18.19 24.01 1.82
C LYS A 400 -19.43 23.69 2.64
N ALA A 401 -20.36 22.93 2.09
CA ALA A 401 -21.49 22.37 2.80
C ALA A 401 -21.55 20.88 2.45
N GLY A 402 -21.34 20.01 3.42
CA GLY A 402 -21.64 18.59 3.25
C GLY A 402 -23.15 18.43 3.32
N SER A 403 -23.84 18.00 2.25
CA SER A 403 -25.24 17.63 2.43
C SER A 403 -25.29 16.28 3.14
N ARG A 404 -25.99 16.28 4.22
CA ARG A 404 -26.49 15.08 4.86
C ARG A 404 -27.98 15.00 4.55
N VAL A 405 -28.40 13.89 3.93
CA VAL A 405 -29.82 13.53 3.86
C VAL A 405 -30.01 12.36 4.82
N SER A 406 -30.75 12.61 5.89
CA SER A 406 -31.18 11.57 6.80
C SER A 406 -32.42 10.89 6.23
N ASN A 407 -32.53 9.58 6.46
CA ASN A 407 -33.73 8.79 6.11
C ASN A 407 -34.01 8.71 4.61
N LEU A 408 -33.06 8.26 3.81
CA LEU A 408 -33.27 7.86 2.41
C LEU A 408 -34.10 6.57 2.26
N GLY A 409 -34.35 5.88 3.36
CA GLY A 409 -35.07 4.63 3.43
C GLY A 409 -34.59 3.77 4.57
N THR A 410 -35.18 2.60 4.69
CA THR A 410 -34.86 1.60 5.69
C THR A 410 -34.49 0.28 5.02
N GLY A 411 -33.81 -0.57 5.74
CA GLY A 411 -33.44 -1.90 5.28
C GLY A 411 -33.15 -2.81 6.44
N ASN A 412 -32.92 -4.07 6.09
CA ASN A 412 -32.51 -5.10 7.01
C ASN A 412 -31.41 -5.93 6.35
N ILE A 413 -30.34 -6.27 7.09
CA ILE A 413 -29.19 -6.97 6.49
C ILE A 413 -29.54 -8.36 5.94
N TYR A 414 -30.59 -9.00 6.43
CA TYR A 414 -31.03 -10.32 5.99
C TYR A 414 -32.05 -10.28 4.85
N SER A 415 -32.96 -9.32 4.85
CA SER A 415 -34.01 -9.19 3.82
C SER A 415 -33.65 -8.20 2.69
N GLY A 416 -32.73 -7.28 2.92
CA GLY A 416 -32.29 -6.27 1.94
C GLY A 416 -32.92 -4.90 2.17
N LEU A 417 -32.89 -4.06 1.12
CA LEU A 417 -33.43 -2.71 1.18
C LEU A 417 -34.95 -2.74 1.13
N ILE A 418 -35.58 -1.99 2.03
CA ILE A 418 -37.02 -1.78 2.12
C ILE A 418 -37.24 -0.27 1.93
N ASN A 419 -38.12 0.14 1.04
CA ASN A 419 -38.46 1.54 0.84
C ASN A 419 -37.25 2.46 0.70
N GLN A 420 -36.75 2.66 -0.50
CA GLN A 420 -35.65 3.59 -0.72
C GLN A 420 -36.05 4.69 -1.72
N ILE A 421 -35.66 5.93 -1.45
CA ILE A 421 -35.71 7.03 -2.40
C ILE A 421 -34.31 7.19 -3.06
N ARG A 422 -34.32 7.77 -4.27
CA ARG A 422 -33.06 8.12 -4.92
C ARG A 422 -32.43 9.29 -4.17
N ALA A 423 -31.16 9.15 -3.81
CA ALA A 423 -30.43 10.23 -3.22
C ALA A 423 -30.30 11.42 -4.17
N PRO A 424 -30.56 12.66 -3.71
CA PRO A 424 -30.33 13.85 -4.52
C PRO A 424 -28.81 13.96 -4.78
N HIS A 425 -28.46 14.44 -5.97
CA HIS A 425 -27.10 14.80 -6.31
C HIS A 425 -26.95 16.31 -6.28
N THR A 426 -25.91 16.82 -5.59
CA THR A 426 -25.61 18.24 -5.50
C THR A 426 -24.13 18.44 -5.72
N ASP A 427 -23.73 19.35 -6.59
CA ASP A 427 -22.35 19.78 -6.74
C ASP A 427 -21.97 20.71 -5.58
N TYR A 428 -20.87 20.38 -4.91
CA TYR A 428 -20.35 21.21 -3.82
C TYR A 428 -19.07 21.92 -4.24
N GLU A 429 -19.04 23.21 -3.93
CA GLU A 429 -17.84 24.02 -4.06
C GLU A 429 -16.82 23.60 -2.98
N PRO A 430 -15.60 23.19 -3.35
CA PRO A 430 -14.59 22.86 -2.38
C PRO A 430 -13.95 24.11 -1.78
N TYR A 431 -13.51 24.00 -0.52
CA TYR A 431 -12.63 24.97 0.12
C TYR A 431 -11.36 24.27 0.63
N LEU A 432 -10.27 24.99 0.73
CA LEU A 432 -9.05 24.47 1.34
C LEU A 432 -9.30 24.18 2.84
N ALA A 433 -9.32 22.91 3.22
CA ALA A 433 -9.61 22.49 4.59
C ALA A 433 -8.34 22.27 5.41
N ASN A 434 -7.30 21.72 4.79
CA ASN A 434 -6.05 21.41 5.47
C ASN A 434 -4.85 21.73 4.57
N LYS A 435 -3.80 22.25 5.19
CA LYS A 435 -2.47 22.41 4.60
C LYS A 435 -1.43 21.87 5.58
N THR A 436 -0.62 20.92 5.11
CA THR A 436 0.45 20.32 5.90
C THR A 436 1.77 20.47 5.16
N LYS A 437 2.80 20.87 5.87
CA LYS A 437 4.18 20.92 5.39
C LYS A 437 5.05 20.14 6.35
N THR A 438 5.94 19.32 5.81
CA THR A 438 6.95 18.61 6.60
C THR A 438 8.34 18.93 6.08
N LYS A 439 9.32 18.81 6.94
CA LYS A 439 10.74 18.88 6.60
C LYS A 439 11.51 17.91 7.48
N GLY A 440 12.54 17.30 6.92
CA GLY A 440 13.36 16.32 7.59
C GLY A 440 14.84 16.46 7.29
N LEU A 441 15.62 15.94 8.21
CA LEU A 441 17.06 15.73 8.07
C LEU A 441 17.38 14.36 8.64
N SER A 442 17.93 13.48 7.82
CA SER A 442 18.31 12.12 8.21
C SER A 442 19.80 11.94 8.05
N PHE A 443 20.44 11.34 9.04
CA PHE A 443 21.80 10.83 8.95
C PHE A 443 21.82 9.39 9.39
N VAL A 444 22.43 8.53 8.59
CA VAL A 444 22.58 7.09 8.89
C VAL A 444 24.00 6.64 8.58
N ASP A 445 24.59 5.89 9.48
CA ASP A 445 25.87 5.20 9.31
C ASP A 445 25.66 3.71 9.55
N SER A 446 26.00 2.88 8.56
CA SER A 446 26.04 1.43 8.65
C SER A 446 27.49 0.98 8.72
N ILE A 447 27.93 0.61 9.93
CA ILE A 447 29.32 0.31 10.27
C ILE A 447 29.53 -1.20 10.24
N THR A 448 30.38 -1.69 9.35
CA THR A 448 30.71 -3.12 9.23
C THR A 448 32.11 -3.40 9.74
N VAL A 449 32.22 -4.38 10.63
CA VAL A 449 33.47 -4.93 11.13
C VAL A 449 33.41 -6.47 11.14
N ASN A 450 34.09 -7.10 10.23
CA ASN A 450 34.06 -8.56 10.05
C ASN A 450 32.62 -9.08 9.87
N LYS A 451 32.11 -9.82 10.87
CA LYS A 451 30.76 -10.43 10.88
C LYS A 451 29.70 -9.56 11.56
N TRP A 452 30.07 -8.39 12.05
CA TRP A 452 29.19 -7.47 12.74
C TRP A 452 28.85 -6.29 11.88
N ASN A 453 27.61 -5.86 11.93
CA ASN A 453 27.16 -4.60 11.35
C ASN A 453 26.35 -3.83 12.40
N ALA A 454 26.72 -2.59 12.67
CA ALA A 454 25.97 -1.66 13.52
C ALA A 454 25.35 -0.59 12.65
N LEU A 455 24.03 -0.42 12.71
CA LEU A 455 23.30 0.66 12.08
C LEU A 455 23.01 1.75 13.11
N LEU A 456 23.44 2.97 12.84
CA LEU A 456 23.19 4.13 13.68
C LEU A 456 22.52 5.22 12.83
N GLY A 457 21.29 5.56 13.18
CA GLY A 457 20.51 6.57 12.47
C GLY A 457 19.95 7.61 13.42
N ILE A 458 19.89 8.85 12.97
CA ILE A 458 19.20 9.95 13.63
C ILE A 458 18.40 10.72 12.60
N HIS A 459 17.16 11.02 12.95
CA HIS A 459 16.25 11.70 12.07
C HIS A 459 15.56 12.85 12.79
N TYR A 460 15.70 14.08 12.26
CA TYR A 460 14.94 15.25 12.69
C TYR A 460 13.72 15.41 11.79
N HIS A 461 12.56 15.53 12.40
CA HIS A 461 11.28 15.77 11.72
C HIS A 461 10.61 17.03 12.26
N SER A 462 10.04 17.84 11.36
CA SER A 462 9.17 18.96 11.73
C SER A 462 7.94 18.97 10.82
N SER A 463 6.77 19.16 11.42
CA SER A 463 5.47 19.27 10.76
C SER A 463 4.83 20.61 11.10
N ASP A 464 4.27 21.28 10.09
CA ASP A 464 3.49 22.52 10.18
C ASP A 464 2.14 22.26 9.54
N ALA A 465 1.10 22.13 10.35
CA ALA A 465 -0.26 21.77 9.92
C ALA A 465 -1.24 22.90 10.25
N THR A 466 -1.97 23.36 9.23
CA THR A 466 -3.00 24.39 9.35
C THR A 466 -4.35 23.86 8.89
N THR A 467 -5.40 24.12 9.64
CA THR A 467 -6.78 23.83 9.24
C THR A 467 -7.58 25.11 9.05
N TYR A 468 -8.52 25.08 8.13
CA TYR A 468 -9.36 26.21 7.76
C TYR A 468 -10.84 25.83 7.83
N ASN A 469 -11.69 26.81 8.07
CA ASN A 469 -13.14 26.66 7.91
C ASN A 469 -13.60 27.04 6.49
N PRO A 470 -14.89 26.82 6.14
CA PRO A 470 -15.41 27.18 4.82
C PRO A 470 -15.30 28.67 4.42
N ALA A 471 -15.14 29.56 5.39
CA ALA A 471 -14.90 31.00 5.16
C ALA A 471 -13.40 31.33 4.96
N GLY A 472 -12.51 30.32 4.92
CA GLY A 472 -11.07 30.50 4.73
C GLY A 472 -10.32 30.98 5.98
N ARG A 473 -10.98 31.05 7.13
CA ARG A 473 -10.34 31.43 8.40
C ARG A 473 -9.64 30.24 9.00
N THR A 474 -8.41 30.46 9.51
CA THR A 474 -7.67 29.45 10.27
C THR A 474 -8.44 29.05 11.52
N THR A 475 -8.68 27.75 11.68
CA THR A 475 -9.32 27.18 12.86
C THR A 475 -8.29 26.52 13.79
N SER A 476 -7.14 26.11 13.23
CA SER A 476 -6.08 25.50 14.00
C SER A 476 -4.74 25.64 13.24
N HIS A 477 -3.65 25.84 14.00
CA HIS A 477 -2.30 25.83 13.48
C HIS A 477 -1.38 25.16 14.47
N VAL A 478 -0.72 24.09 14.07
CA VAL A 478 0.19 23.29 14.90
C VAL A 478 1.55 23.17 14.22
N ILE A 479 2.59 23.54 14.94
CA ILE A 479 3.96 23.25 14.58
C ILE A 479 4.51 22.29 15.62
N ALA A 480 5.04 21.16 15.16
CA ALA A 480 5.60 20.14 16.01
C ALA A 480 6.90 19.60 15.41
N SER A 481 7.86 19.27 16.24
CA SER A 481 9.11 18.67 15.81
C SER A 481 9.62 17.64 16.81
N ALA A 482 10.35 16.65 16.31
CA ALA A 482 11.03 15.67 17.13
C ALA A 482 12.27 15.13 16.44
N THR A 483 13.17 14.59 17.25
CA THR A 483 14.29 13.78 16.81
C THR A 483 14.02 12.34 17.21
N THR A 484 14.15 11.43 16.26
CA THR A 484 13.92 10.00 16.44
C THR A 484 15.19 9.22 16.07
N PRO A 485 15.69 8.38 17.00
CA PRO A 485 16.81 7.49 16.70
C PRO A 485 16.34 6.20 16.01
N THR A 486 17.25 5.61 15.24
CA THR A 486 17.18 4.22 14.78
C THR A 486 18.55 3.61 15.01
N TYR A 487 18.62 2.50 15.74
CA TYR A 487 19.87 1.79 15.93
C TYR A 487 19.67 0.28 15.92
N ALA A 488 20.65 -0.42 15.39
CA ALA A 488 20.59 -1.87 15.34
C ALA A 488 21.99 -2.49 15.36
N LEU A 489 22.04 -3.75 15.78
CA LEU A 489 23.21 -4.58 15.71
C LEU A 489 22.87 -5.89 15.01
N THR A 490 23.65 -6.24 13.99
CA THR A 490 23.50 -7.49 13.24
C THR A 490 24.78 -8.31 13.36
N TYR A 491 24.64 -9.60 13.61
CA TYR A 491 25.72 -10.58 13.59
C TYR A 491 25.46 -11.64 12.52
N ARG A 492 26.38 -11.78 11.57
CA ARG A 492 26.34 -12.78 10.50
C ARG A 492 27.46 -13.81 10.69
N PRO A 493 27.23 -14.89 11.45
CA PRO A 493 28.26 -15.93 11.66
C PRO A 493 28.68 -16.60 10.34
N THR A 494 27.73 -16.69 9.40
CA THR A 494 27.91 -17.18 8.03
C THR A 494 27.07 -16.34 7.07
N ASP A 495 27.26 -16.47 5.75
CA ASP A 495 26.44 -15.80 4.73
C ASP A 495 24.98 -16.30 4.73
N LYS A 496 24.71 -17.43 5.39
CA LYS A 496 23.38 -18.05 5.47
C LYS A 496 22.59 -17.68 6.71
N ILE A 497 23.22 -17.10 7.74
CA ILE A 497 22.59 -16.80 9.02
C ILE A 497 22.81 -15.32 9.37
N SER A 498 21.74 -14.64 9.73
CA SER A 498 21.75 -13.29 10.25
C SER A 498 20.92 -13.22 11.53
N VAL A 499 21.50 -12.72 12.61
CA VAL A 499 20.83 -12.46 13.89
C VAL A 499 20.93 -10.98 14.17
N TYR A 500 19.83 -10.35 14.55
CA TYR A 500 19.82 -8.90 14.78
C TYR A 500 18.95 -8.50 15.98
N GLY A 501 19.28 -7.34 16.52
CA GLY A 501 18.43 -6.59 17.44
C GLY A 501 18.36 -5.14 16.97
N SER A 502 17.18 -4.53 17.01
CA SER A 502 16.98 -3.15 16.57
C SER A 502 16.02 -2.38 17.46
N HIS A 503 16.23 -1.04 17.46
CA HIS A 503 15.33 -0.06 18.03
C HIS A 503 15.04 1.02 16.98
N ALA A 504 13.78 1.38 16.84
CA ALA A 504 13.36 2.46 15.95
C ALA A 504 12.21 3.27 16.55
N GLU A 505 12.19 4.57 16.25
CA GLU A 505 11.13 5.47 16.67
C GLU A 505 10.46 6.10 15.44
N TYR A 506 9.15 6.37 15.57
CA TYR A 506 8.36 7.13 14.61
C TYR A 506 7.70 8.32 15.32
N PHE A 507 7.61 9.44 14.61
CA PHE A 507 7.03 10.68 15.07
C PHE A 507 5.64 10.90 14.45
N GLU A 508 4.65 11.18 15.31
CA GLU A 508 3.33 11.66 14.92
C GLU A 508 3.15 13.12 15.34
N SER A 509 2.60 13.93 14.43
CA SER A 509 2.34 15.36 14.73
C SER A 509 1.47 15.53 15.98
N GLY A 510 1.68 16.60 16.74
CA GLY A 510 0.89 16.92 17.91
C GLY A 510 -0.59 17.14 17.60
N THR A 511 -1.44 16.93 18.59
CA THR A 511 -2.90 17.07 18.48
C THR A 511 -3.36 18.36 19.16
N ILE A 512 -4.23 19.14 18.50
CA ILE A 512 -4.97 20.22 19.16
C ILE A 512 -6.20 19.64 19.86
N VAL A 513 -6.34 19.98 21.12
CA VAL A 513 -7.47 19.56 21.94
C VAL A 513 -8.74 20.28 21.47
N GLY A 514 -9.77 19.51 21.16
CA GLY A 514 -11.06 20.02 20.67
C GLY A 514 -11.93 20.61 21.77
N SER A 515 -13.03 21.27 21.35
CA SER A 515 -13.95 22.03 22.22
C SER A 515 -14.73 21.18 23.26
N ALA A 516 -14.68 19.85 23.13
CA ALA A 516 -15.30 18.94 24.10
C ALA A 516 -14.54 18.83 25.45
N TYR A 517 -13.36 19.44 25.54
CA TYR A 517 -12.47 19.35 26.69
C TYR A 517 -12.21 20.71 27.31
N HIS A 518 -11.97 20.71 28.61
CA HIS A 518 -11.70 21.94 29.37
C HIS A 518 -10.39 22.62 28.92
N ASN A 519 -9.38 21.86 28.58
CA ASN A 519 -8.13 22.34 27.99
C ASN A 519 -8.23 22.54 26.46
N ASN A 520 -9.40 22.97 25.97
CA ASN A 520 -9.64 23.34 24.59
C ASN A 520 -8.54 24.26 24.04
N ASN A 521 -8.12 24.02 22.80
CA ASN A 521 -7.00 24.69 22.12
C ASN A 521 -5.60 24.42 22.70
N ALA A 522 -5.47 23.61 23.76
CA ALA A 522 -4.15 23.14 24.16
C ALA A 522 -3.53 22.28 23.06
N ILE A 523 -2.23 22.42 22.84
CA ILE A 523 -1.47 21.60 21.91
C ILE A 523 -0.83 20.48 22.72
N LEU A 524 -1.26 19.24 22.47
CA LEU A 524 -0.58 18.07 23.02
C LEU A 524 0.75 17.86 22.28
N PRO A 525 1.80 17.39 22.98
CA PRO A 525 3.10 17.17 22.36
C PRO A 525 3.01 16.15 21.22
N PRO A 526 4.02 16.11 20.32
CA PRO A 526 4.13 15.04 19.35
C PRO A 526 4.11 13.66 20.00
N ALA A 527 3.34 12.75 19.43
CA ALA A 527 3.35 11.36 19.86
C ALA A 527 4.57 10.64 19.25
N LYS A 528 5.26 9.83 20.05
CA LYS A 528 6.31 8.94 19.58
C LYS A 528 5.83 7.50 19.69
N THR A 529 5.97 6.76 18.59
CA THR A 529 5.85 5.31 18.58
C THR A 529 7.25 4.72 18.60
N LYS A 530 7.49 3.75 19.48
CA LYS A 530 8.79 3.10 19.69
C LYS A 530 8.66 1.61 19.47
N GLN A 531 9.67 1.02 18.85
CA GLN A 531 9.75 -0.43 18.66
C GLN A 531 11.09 -0.97 19.10
N ASN A 532 11.07 -2.13 19.75
CA ASN A 532 12.22 -3.02 19.88
C ASN A 532 11.93 -4.31 19.10
N GLU A 533 12.91 -4.80 18.36
CA GLU A 533 12.79 -6.02 17.57
C GLU A 533 14.05 -6.87 17.71
N ILE A 534 13.88 -8.18 17.83
CA ILE A 534 14.95 -9.17 17.76
C ILE A 534 14.54 -10.21 16.73
N GLY A 535 15.45 -10.56 15.84
CA GLY A 535 15.13 -11.55 14.81
C GLY A 535 16.33 -12.40 14.38
N VAL A 536 15.98 -13.50 13.74
CA VAL A 536 16.90 -14.39 13.07
C VAL A 536 16.43 -14.67 11.66
N LYS A 537 17.37 -14.68 10.72
CA LYS A 537 17.14 -14.99 9.32
C LYS A 537 18.09 -16.10 8.89
N TYR A 538 17.55 -17.02 8.13
CA TYR A 538 18.32 -18.07 7.49
C TYR A 538 17.98 -18.12 6.01
N ALA A 539 18.98 -18.09 5.16
CA ALA A 539 18.81 -18.23 3.72
C ALA A 539 19.81 -19.25 3.18
N ASN A 540 19.32 -20.11 2.33
CA ASN A 540 20.14 -20.93 1.45
C ASN A 540 19.87 -20.53 -0.01
N ARG A 541 20.33 -21.32 -0.98
CA ARG A 541 20.13 -21.05 -2.39
C ARG A 541 18.66 -20.93 -2.75
N ASP A 542 17.79 -21.75 -2.17
CA ASP A 542 16.40 -21.97 -2.61
C ASP A 542 15.37 -21.40 -1.65
N MET A 543 15.71 -21.21 -0.36
CA MET A 543 14.77 -20.86 0.69
C MET A 543 15.26 -19.72 1.58
N LEU A 544 14.32 -18.84 1.96
CA LEU A 544 14.48 -17.80 2.97
C LEU A 544 13.54 -18.09 4.14
N TYR A 545 14.07 -18.03 5.36
CA TYR A 545 13.33 -18.15 6.63
C TYR A 545 13.61 -16.91 7.47
N THR A 546 12.57 -16.33 8.03
CA THR A 546 12.65 -15.17 8.92
C THR A 546 11.80 -15.40 10.16
N LEU A 547 12.35 -15.11 11.32
CA LEU A 547 11.62 -15.13 12.59
C LEU A 547 11.97 -13.86 13.35
N ALA A 548 10.95 -13.12 13.78
CA ALA A 548 11.11 -11.88 14.53
C ALA A 548 10.17 -11.82 15.73
N PHE A 549 10.67 -11.23 16.82
CA PHE A 549 9.90 -10.83 18.00
C PHE A 549 9.91 -9.31 18.04
N PHE A 550 8.75 -8.69 18.15
CA PHE A 550 8.63 -7.24 18.21
C PHE A 550 7.78 -6.78 19.40
N ASP A 551 8.06 -5.58 19.87
CA ASP A 551 7.31 -4.88 20.90
C ASP A 551 7.21 -3.40 20.54
N ILE A 552 5.99 -2.92 20.26
CA ILE A 552 5.70 -1.55 19.83
C ILE A 552 4.86 -0.86 20.90
N GLU A 553 5.31 0.29 21.37
CA GLU A 553 4.57 1.19 22.24
C GLU A 553 4.20 2.45 21.47
N GLN A 554 2.91 2.82 21.44
CA GLN A 554 2.39 4.04 20.85
C GLN A 554 1.75 4.90 21.93
N ALA A 555 2.12 6.18 21.99
CA ALA A 555 1.42 7.15 22.82
C ALA A 555 -0.04 7.33 22.36
N ASN A 556 -0.98 7.40 23.31
CA ASN A 556 -2.40 7.57 23.05
C ASN A 556 -2.96 8.73 23.85
N ASN A 557 -3.87 9.48 23.21
CA ASN A 557 -4.58 10.58 23.87
C ASN A 557 -5.78 10.01 24.63
N ILE A 558 -5.85 10.27 25.92
CA ILE A 558 -6.93 9.80 26.78
C ILE A 558 -7.68 10.97 27.42
N ARG A 559 -8.99 10.78 27.60
CA ARG A 559 -9.82 11.68 28.41
C ARG A 559 -9.54 11.43 29.90
N VAL A 560 -9.25 12.49 30.64
CA VAL A 560 -9.08 12.46 32.08
C VAL A 560 -10.11 13.41 32.72
N ASP A 561 -10.93 12.90 33.61
CA ASP A 561 -11.90 13.73 34.36
C ASP A 561 -11.29 14.16 35.68
N ARG A 562 -11.26 15.49 35.92
CA ARG A 562 -10.78 16.10 37.15
C ARG A 562 -11.77 17.14 37.66
N GLY A 563 -12.33 16.93 38.86
CA GLY A 563 -13.28 17.85 39.45
C GLY A 563 -14.53 18.10 38.59
N GLY A 564 -15.00 17.08 37.88
CA GLY A 564 -16.15 17.18 36.97
C GLY A 564 -15.83 17.78 35.59
N LEU A 565 -14.57 18.17 35.31
CA LEU A 565 -14.12 18.72 34.03
C LEU A 565 -13.33 17.69 33.25
N ALA A 566 -13.64 17.53 31.93
CA ALA A 566 -12.95 16.61 31.03
C ALA A 566 -11.72 17.29 30.43
N TYR A 567 -10.57 16.66 30.52
CA TYR A 567 -9.31 17.05 29.87
C TYR A 567 -8.90 15.98 28.86
N LEU A 568 -8.27 16.37 27.77
CA LEU A 568 -7.58 15.45 26.87
C LEU A 568 -6.08 15.51 27.16
N GLU A 569 -5.46 14.39 27.49
CA GLU A 569 -4.04 14.29 27.84
C GLU A 569 -3.37 13.16 27.08
N GLN A 570 -2.10 13.37 26.66
CA GLN A 570 -1.28 12.36 25.99
C GLN A 570 -0.51 11.52 27.02
N ASN A 571 -1.22 10.83 27.88
CA ASN A 571 -0.65 9.97 28.90
C ASN A 571 -1.20 8.51 28.85
N GLY A 572 -1.97 8.19 27.82
CA GLY A 572 -2.37 6.84 27.46
C GLY A 572 -1.31 6.12 26.63
N LYS A 573 -1.40 4.82 26.55
CA LYS A 573 -0.51 3.94 25.78
C LYS A 573 -1.28 2.79 25.13
N LEU A 574 -0.91 2.50 23.87
CA LEU A 574 -1.23 1.26 23.17
C LEU A 574 0.05 0.42 23.07
N ARG A 575 -0.06 -0.88 23.17
CA ARG A 575 1.06 -1.80 23.02
C ARG A 575 0.71 -2.95 22.10
N HIS A 576 1.56 -3.16 21.09
CA HIS A 576 1.48 -4.28 20.17
C HIS A 576 2.77 -5.07 20.28
N ARG A 577 2.69 -6.32 20.71
CA ARG A 577 3.84 -7.22 20.78
C ARG A 577 3.51 -8.54 20.12
N GLY A 578 4.50 -9.16 19.50
CA GLY A 578 4.21 -10.38 18.75
C GLY A 578 5.41 -11.10 18.21
N ILE A 579 5.09 -12.16 17.48
CA ILE A 579 6.02 -13.03 16.78
C ILE A 579 5.60 -13.10 15.33
N GLU A 580 6.54 -12.97 14.42
CA GLU A 580 6.33 -13.08 12.98
C GLU A 580 7.24 -14.17 12.41
N LEU A 581 6.68 -15.06 11.59
CA LEU A 581 7.39 -16.11 10.87
C LEU A 581 7.14 -15.93 9.38
N GLY A 582 8.20 -15.86 8.59
CA GLY A 582 8.18 -15.87 7.13
C GLY A 582 9.01 -17.02 6.58
N ILE A 583 8.50 -17.73 5.59
CA ILE A 583 9.18 -18.79 4.84
C ILE A 583 8.86 -18.60 3.37
N ALA A 584 9.84 -18.54 2.48
CA ALA A 584 9.61 -18.39 1.06
C ALA A 584 10.72 -19.06 0.23
N GLY A 585 10.36 -19.55 -0.95
CA GLY A 585 11.30 -20.09 -1.95
C GLY A 585 10.85 -21.40 -2.57
N LYS A 586 11.80 -22.11 -3.21
CA LYS A 586 11.59 -23.40 -3.88
C LYS A 586 11.82 -24.58 -2.93
N ILE A 587 10.76 -25.31 -2.64
CA ILE A 587 10.83 -26.54 -1.81
C ILE A 587 11.18 -27.78 -2.64
N ALA A 588 10.98 -27.71 -3.98
CA ALA A 588 11.32 -28.73 -4.95
C ALA A 588 11.45 -28.09 -6.36
N PRO A 589 12.01 -28.76 -7.36
CA PRO A 589 12.24 -28.17 -8.70
C PRO A 589 10.99 -27.57 -9.36
N LYS A 590 9.81 -28.11 -9.06
CA LYS A 590 8.52 -27.68 -9.63
C LYS A 590 7.61 -26.97 -8.61
N TRP A 591 8.02 -26.83 -7.37
CA TRP A 591 7.20 -26.32 -6.28
C TRP A 591 7.84 -25.10 -5.64
N SER A 592 7.11 -23.98 -5.64
CA SER A 592 7.44 -22.81 -4.83
C SER A 592 6.41 -22.64 -3.71
N LEU A 593 6.87 -22.15 -2.58
CA LEU A 593 6.04 -21.93 -1.39
C LEU A 593 6.38 -20.59 -0.78
N ALA A 594 5.35 -19.89 -0.29
CA ALA A 594 5.52 -18.78 0.62
C ALA A 594 4.51 -18.90 1.77
N PHE A 595 5.01 -18.72 2.98
CA PHE A 595 4.21 -18.77 4.20
C PHE A 595 4.57 -17.57 5.07
N GLY A 596 3.57 -16.82 5.49
CA GLY A 596 3.68 -15.74 6.46
C GLY A 596 2.67 -15.95 7.58
N ALA A 597 3.08 -15.91 8.84
CA ALA A 597 2.19 -16.00 9.98
C ALA A 597 2.64 -15.05 11.10
N ALA A 598 1.69 -14.48 11.80
CA ALA A 598 1.92 -13.67 12.98
C ALA A 598 0.99 -14.05 14.13
N TYR A 599 1.58 -14.04 15.33
CA TYR A 599 0.86 -13.90 16.58
C TYR A 599 1.08 -12.50 17.13
N MET A 600 0.01 -11.78 17.44
CA MET A 600 0.09 -10.41 17.95
C MET A 600 -0.87 -10.23 19.12
N ASP A 601 -0.36 -9.74 20.25
CA ASP A 601 -1.11 -9.29 21.40
C ASP A 601 -1.14 -7.76 21.38
N ALA A 602 -2.29 -7.19 20.99
CA ALA A 602 -2.53 -5.75 20.88
C ALA A 602 -3.53 -5.34 21.96
N PHE A 603 -3.16 -4.42 22.84
CA PHE A 603 -3.97 -4.04 23.99
C PHE A 603 -3.75 -2.59 24.41
N TYR A 604 -4.72 -2.05 25.14
CA TYR A 604 -4.61 -0.76 25.82
C TYR A 604 -3.71 -0.94 27.05
N ASP A 605 -2.46 -0.48 26.99
CA ASP A 605 -1.49 -0.59 28.09
C ASP A 605 -1.79 0.43 29.21
N LYS A 606 -2.26 1.64 28.80
CA LYS A 606 -2.68 2.68 29.74
C LYS A 606 -3.87 3.48 29.20
N THR A 607 -4.91 3.58 30.00
CA THR A 607 -6.14 4.32 29.68
C THR A 607 -6.54 5.29 30.79
N ALA A 608 -7.57 6.11 30.55
CA ALA A 608 -8.10 7.03 31.52
C ALA A 608 -8.63 6.29 32.76
N GLY A 609 -8.04 6.59 33.93
CA GLY A 609 -8.39 5.95 35.19
C GLY A 609 -8.15 4.42 35.24
N GLY A 610 -7.38 3.88 34.30
CA GLY A 610 -7.07 2.44 34.24
C GLY A 610 -8.24 1.54 33.85
N THR A 611 -9.38 2.11 33.45
CA THR A 611 -10.65 1.38 33.27
C THR A 611 -10.62 0.36 32.14
N ARG A 612 -9.64 0.45 31.23
CA ARG A 612 -9.46 -0.45 30.08
C ARG A 612 -8.03 -0.96 29.95
N ASP A 613 -7.23 -0.83 31.01
CA ASP A 613 -5.87 -1.35 31.01
C ASP A 613 -5.89 -2.88 30.85
N GLY A 614 -5.10 -3.40 29.92
CA GLY A 614 -5.06 -4.83 29.55
C GLY A 614 -6.19 -5.31 28.63
N VAL A 615 -7.19 -4.47 28.30
CA VAL A 615 -8.24 -4.83 27.33
C VAL A 615 -7.67 -4.92 25.93
N THR A 616 -8.05 -5.95 25.18
CA THR A 616 -7.62 -6.15 23.79
C THR A 616 -8.07 -4.98 22.93
N GLU A 617 -7.19 -4.47 22.07
CA GLU A 617 -7.54 -3.42 21.12
C GLU A 617 -8.55 -3.91 20.09
N ASP A 618 -9.57 -3.10 19.83
CA ASP A 618 -10.64 -3.42 18.90
C ASP A 618 -10.13 -3.72 17.49
N GLY A 619 -10.68 -4.77 16.89
CA GLY A 619 -10.38 -5.14 15.52
C GLY A 619 -9.03 -5.84 15.30
N GLN A 620 -8.33 -6.23 16.36
CA GLN A 620 -7.05 -6.92 16.26
C GLN A 620 -7.20 -8.43 16.51
N PRO A 621 -7.05 -9.29 15.47
CA PRO A 621 -6.96 -10.73 15.66
C PRO A 621 -5.59 -11.10 16.24
N ARG A 622 -5.55 -12.04 17.18
CA ARG A 622 -4.28 -12.54 17.72
C ARG A 622 -3.47 -13.35 16.70
N TRP A 623 -4.12 -14.03 15.79
CA TRP A 623 -3.47 -14.84 14.77
C TRP A 623 -3.91 -14.43 13.38
N ASN A 624 -2.96 -14.28 12.48
CA ASN A 624 -3.19 -14.21 11.05
C ASN A 624 -2.06 -14.91 10.31
N GLY A 625 -2.36 -15.40 9.11
CA GLY A 625 -1.35 -16.02 8.26
C GLY A 625 -1.84 -16.31 6.87
N THR A 626 -0.90 -16.42 5.96
CA THR A 626 -1.14 -16.74 4.54
C THR A 626 -0.15 -17.79 4.08
N LEU A 627 -0.66 -18.82 3.43
CA LEU A 627 0.12 -19.84 2.74
C LEU A 627 -0.15 -19.72 1.25
N MET A 628 0.89 -19.58 0.46
CA MET A 628 0.84 -19.64 -1.00
C MET A 628 1.69 -20.80 -1.48
N ALA A 629 1.21 -21.53 -2.47
CA ALA A 629 1.94 -22.60 -3.15
C ALA A 629 1.73 -22.51 -4.64
N SER A 630 2.78 -22.74 -5.44
CA SER A 630 2.68 -22.90 -6.88
C SER A 630 3.36 -24.17 -7.34
N TYR A 631 2.81 -24.75 -8.39
CA TYR A 631 3.30 -25.94 -9.05
C TYR A 631 3.46 -25.67 -10.54
N ALA A 632 4.67 -25.69 -11.04
CA ALA A 632 4.99 -25.63 -12.46
C ALA A 632 5.13 -27.05 -13.01
N ALA A 633 4.07 -27.59 -13.64
CA ALA A 633 4.09 -28.94 -14.18
C ALA A 633 5.14 -29.07 -15.29
N ASP A 634 5.16 -28.06 -16.17
CA ASP A 634 6.09 -27.88 -17.28
C ASP A 634 6.21 -26.39 -17.64
N ASN A 635 6.80 -26.07 -18.78
CA ASN A 635 6.92 -24.69 -19.28
C ASN A 635 5.59 -24.11 -19.81
N LYS A 636 4.53 -24.90 -19.91
CA LYS A 636 3.20 -24.48 -20.40
C LYS A 636 2.18 -24.32 -19.27
N PHE A 637 2.16 -25.22 -18.32
CA PHE A 637 1.12 -25.29 -17.30
C PHE A 637 1.68 -25.02 -15.90
N SER A 638 1.05 -24.11 -15.18
CA SER A 638 1.27 -23.92 -13.75
C SER A 638 -0.06 -23.72 -13.02
N ALA A 639 -0.09 -24.18 -11.76
CA ALA A 639 -1.21 -24.00 -10.86
C ALA A 639 -0.72 -23.35 -9.57
N PHE A 640 -1.59 -22.59 -8.92
CA PHE A 640 -1.28 -21.93 -7.64
C PHE A 640 -2.49 -21.91 -6.70
N ALA A 641 -2.19 -21.86 -5.42
CA ALA A 641 -3.20 -21.76 -4.36
C ALA A 641 -2.74 -20.75 -3.32
N ARG A 642 -3.71 -20.06 -2.71
CA ARG A 642 -3.51 -19.22 -1.53
C ARG A 642 -4.55 -19.55 -0.47
N MET A 643 -4.11 -19.79 0.75
CA MET A 643 -4.95 -19.95 1.92
C MET A 643 -4.64 -18.83 2.91
N THR A 644 -5.64 -18.03 3.26
CA THR A 644 -5.51 -16.94 4.23
C THR A 644 -6.35 -17.25 5.46
N TYR A 645 -5.72 -17.25 6.63
CA TYR A 645 -6.35 -17.40 7.93
C TYR A 645 -6.35 -16.06 8.68
N THR A 646 -7.50 -15.70 9.25
CA THR A 646 -7.64 -14.55 10.16
C THR A 646 -8.37 -15.02 11.42
N GLY A 647 -7.76 -14.84 12.57
CA GLY A 647 -8.35 -15.14 13.87
C GLY A 647 -9.54 -14.26 14.19
N GLY A 648 -10.35 -14.67 15.17
CA GLY A 648 -11.42 -13.83 15.69
C GLY A 648 -10.87 -12.58 16.37
N ALA A 649 -11.53 -11.45 16.16
CA ALA A 649 -11.17 -10.16 16.74
C ALA A 649 -12.26 -9.64 17.67
N TYR A 650 -11.86 -8.94 18.73
CA TYR A 650 -12.79 -8.25 19.63
C TYR A 650 -13.22 -6.89 19.07
N ILE A 651 -14.43 -6.46 19.45
CA ILE A 651 -15.03 -5.19 19.04
C ILE A 651 -15.76 -4.60 20.24
N LEU A 652 -15.80 -3.27 20.34
CA LEU A 652 -16.42 -2.51 21.43
C LEU A 652 -15.89 -2.95 22.80
N TYR A 653 -14.55 -2.94 22.91
CA TYR A 653 -13.84 -3.26 24.16
C TYR A 653 -14.22 -4.64 24.70
N GLU A 654 -14.05 -5.65 23.86
CA GLU A 654 -14.34 -7.06 24.13
C GLU A 654 -15.83 -7.40 24.32
N LYS A 655 -16.76 -6.47 24.08
CA LYS A 655 -18.20 -6.74 24.12
C LYS A 655 -18.62 -7.81 23.11
N PHE A 656 -18.04 -7.79 21.92
CA PHE A 656 -18.29 -8.76 20.86
C PHE A 656 -16.99 -9.39 20.37
N LYS A 657 -17.10 -10.60 19.83
CA LYS A 657 -15.99 -11.31 19.19
C LYS A 657 -16.44 -11.86 17.85
N SER A 658 -15.72 -11.51 16.77
CA SER A 658 -15.95 -12.13 15.46
C SER A 658 -15.42 -13.55 15.41
N PRO A 659 -16.02 -14.45 14.62
CA PRO A 659 -15.44 -15.76 14.34
C PRO A 659 -14.12 -15.66 13.58
N SER A 660 -13.26 -16.67 13.70
CA SER A 660 -12.10 -16.84 12.81
C SER A 660 -12.55 -17.27 11.41
N THR A 661 -11.70 -16.98 10.43
CA THR A 661 -12.01 -17.27 9.02
C THR A 661 -10.80 -17.83 8.30
N THR A 662 -11.05 -18.80 7.42
CA THR A 662 -10.09 -19.30 6.43
C THR A 662 -10.69 -19.14 5.04
N VAL A 663 -9.95 -18.51 4.13
CA VAL A 663 -10.32 -18.30 2.73
C VAL A 663 -9.31 -19.01 1.84
N LEU A 664 -9.81 -19.69 0.81
CA LEU A 664 -9.00 -20.40 -0.19
C LEU A 664 -9.20 -19.76 -1.55
N ASP A 665 -8.11 -19.39 -2.20
CA ASP A 665 -8.05 -18.97 -3.59
C ASP A 665 -7.26 -20.00 -4.40
N LEU A 666 -7.71 -20.28 -5.62
CA LEU A 666 -7.10 -21.24 -6.53
C LEU A 666 -6.88 -20.59 -7.90
N GLY A 667 -5.81 -20.95 -8.57
CA GLY A 667 -5.60 -20.48 -9.92
C GLY A 667 -4.71 -21.38 -10.74
N MET A 668 -4.72 -21.13 -12.06
CA MET A 668 -3.84 -21.79 -13.02
C MET A 668 -3.53 -20.88 -14.19
N THR A 669 -2.40 -21.12 -14.83
CA THR A 669 -2.02 -20.50 -16.08
C THR A 669 -1.62 -21.53 -17.11
N TYR A 670 -1.96 -21.26 -18.37
CA TYR A 670 -1.61 -22.10 -19.50
C TYR A 670 -1.00 -21.25 -20.62
N ARG A 671 0.26 -21.52 -20.97
CA ARG A 671 0.99 -20.86 -22.06
C ARG A 671 0.73 -21.62 -23.36
N THR A 672 0.36 -20.89 -24.39
CA THR A 672 0.03 -21.43 -25.73
C THR A 672 0.38 -20.39 -26.80
N ASN A 673 0.04 -20.68 -28.04
CA ASN A 673 0.13 -19.74 -29.17
C ASN A 673 -1.22 -19.64 -29.87
N PHE A 674 -1.62 -18.43 -30.24
CA PHE A 674 -2.71 -18.18 -31.20
C PHE A 674 -2.08 -17.86 -32.55
N GLY A 675 -1.95 -18.89 -33.41
CA GLY A 675 -1.12 -18.80 -34.59
C GLY A 675 0.35 -18.60 -34.21
N SER A 676 0.96 -17.49 -34.64
CA SER A 676 2.34 -17.10 -34.29
C SER A 676 2.45 -16.27 -33.00
N VAL A 677 1.34 -15.86 -32.40
CA VAL A 677 1.31 -14.98 -31.25
C VAL A 677 1.36 -15.80 -29.96
N PRO A 678 2.43 -15.67 -29.13
CA PRO A 678 2.47 -16.30 -27.82
C PRO A 678 1.35 -15.76 -26.93
N ALA A 679 0.68 -16.64 -26.20
CA ALA A 679 -0.44 -16.30 -25.34
C ALA A 679 -0.36 -17.03 -24.00
N THR A 680 -0.85 -16.37 -22.95
CA THR A 680 -1.04 -16.97 -21.62
C THR A 680 -2.49 -16.82 -21.21
N ILE A 681 -3.14 -17.95 -20.97
CA ILE A 681 -4.51 -18.01 -20.43
C ILE A 681 -4.42 -18.23 -18.94
N GLY A 682 -5.09 -17.38 -18.16
CA GLY A 682 -5.16 -17.46 -16.69
C GLY A 682 -6.58 -17.66 -16.21
N LEU A 683 -6.76 -18.48 -15.19
CA LEU A 683 -8.00 -18.65 -14.42
C LEU A 683 -7.65 -18.51 -12.94
N THR A 684 -8.35 -17.62 -12.23
CA THR A 684 -8.25 -17.49 -10.78
C THR A 684 -9.66 -17.52 -10.17
N ILE A 685 -9.82 -18.30 -9.12
CA ILE A 685 -11.06 -18.42 -8.35
C ILE A 685 -10.77 -17.91 -6.93
N TYR A 686 -11.18 -16.68 -6.67
CA TYR A 686 -11.10 -16.08 -5.34
C TYR A 686 -12.23 -16.59 -4.47
N ASN A 687 -11.94 -16.84 -3.20
CA ASN A 687 -12.89 -17.43 -2.23
C ASN A 687 -13.55 -18.69 -2.81
N ALA A 688 -12.74 -19.67 -3.25
CA ALA A 688 -13.19 -20.85 -4.00
C ALA A 688 -14.28 -21.64 -3.28
N LEU A 689 -14.26 -21.67 -1.94
CA LEU A 689 -15.26 -22.35 -1.10
C LEU A 689 -16.50 -21.50 -0.83
N ASN A 690 -16.58 -20.28 -1.40
CA ASN A 690 -17.66 -19.30 -1.18
C ASN A 690 -17.95 -19.07 0.31
N LYS A 691 -16.89 -18.90 1.10
CA LYS A 691 -17.00 -18.64 2.53
C LYS A 691 -17.61 -17.26 2.78
N GLU A 692 -18.71 -17.23 3.50
CA GLU A 692 -19.37 -15.99 3.95
C GLU A 692 -18.90 -15.65 5.35
N TYR A 693 -18.44 -14.39 5.55
CA TYR A 693 -17.90 -13.96 6.84
C TYR A 693 -17.89 -12.42 6.98
N TRP A 694 -17.78 -11.99 8.24
CA TRP A 694 -17.49 -10.61 8.59
C TRP A 694 -15.99 -10.40 8.76
N MET A 695 -15.45 -9.43 8.06
CA MET A 695 -14.14 -8.86 8.38
C MET A 695 -14.31 -7.77 9.44
N VAL A 696 -13.39 -7.70 10.38
CA VAL A 696 -13.35 -6.64 11.40
C VAL A 696 -12.17 -5.72 11.09
N SER A 697 -12.42 -4.42 11.04
CA SER A 697 -11.37 -3.41 10.89
C SER A 697 -10.96 -2.87 12.25
N ARG A 698 -9.73 -2.31 12.35
CA ARG A 698 -9.23 -1.63 13.54
C ARG A 698 -10.12 -0.44 13.90
N GLY A 699 -10.49 -0.37 15.18
CA GLY A 699 -11.25 0.74 15.76
C GLY A 699 -12.69 0.84 15.24
N ASP A 700 -13.46 1.68 15.85
CA ASP A 700 -14.77 2.15 15.37
C ASP A 700 -15.89 1.12 15.20
N ASN A 701 -15.91 0.00 15.90
CA ASN A 701 -17.03 -0.97 15.80
C ASN A 701 -17.50 -1.29 14.38
N ASN A 702 -16.59 -1.19 13.40
CA ASN A 702 -16.88 -1.44 11.99
C ASN A 702 -16.68 -2.89 11.62
N ILE A 703 -17.65 -3.44 10.88
CA ILE A 703 -17.58 -4.77 10.28
C ILE A 703 -17.85 -4.67 8.78
N TYR A 704 -17.17 -5.51 8.02
CA TYR A 704 -17.28 -5.59 6.57
C TYR A 704 -17.80 -6.92 6.13
N LEU A 705 -18.65 -6.94 5.15
CA LEU A 705 -19.11 -8.15 4.52
C LEU A 705 -18.07 -8.65 3.50
N SER A 706 -17.67 -9.92 3.62
CA SER A 706 -16.70 -10.55 2.71
C SER A 706 -17.17 -10.55 1.26
N THR A 707 -16.22 -10.54 0.31
CA THR A 707 -16.52 -10.69 -1.11
C THR A 707 -16.95 -12.13 -1.40
N PRO A 708 -18.03 -12.37 -2.17
CA PRO A 708 -18.44 -13.71 -2.58
C PRO A 708 -17.39 -14.33 -3.52
N ARG A 709 -17.50 -15.64 -3.79
CA ARG A 709 -16.65 -16.30 -4.78
C ARG A 709 -16.64 -15.52 -6.09
N THR A 710 -15.43 -15.22 -6.58
CA THR A 710 -15.21 -14.48 -7.82
C THR A 710 -14.34 -15.30 -8.76
N ILE A 711 -14.83 -15.53 -9.96
CA ILE A 711 -14.07 -16.20 -11.03
C ILE A 711 -13.49 -15.11 -11.94
N ALA A 712 -12.18 -15.16 -12.16
CA ALA A 712 -11.46 -14.24 -13.04
C ALA A 712 -10.72 -15.03 -14.14
N LEU A 713 -10.96 -14.64 -15.38
CA LEU A 713 -10.30 -15.15 -16.57
C LEU A 713 -9.41 -14.07 -17.16
N SER A 714 -8.26 -14.46 -17.69
CA SER A 714 -7.36 -13.55 -18.40
C SER A 714 -6.76 -14.23 -19.64
N VAL A 715 -6.54 -13.43 -20.68
CA VAL A 715 -5.80 -13.84 -21.88
C VAL A 715 -4.79 -12.74 -22.18
N ALA A 716 -3.51 -13.03 -21.98
CA ALA A 716 -2.40 -12.14 -22.32
C ALA A 716 -1.75 -12.61 -23.62
N MET A 717 -1.60 -11.71 -24.60
CA MET A 717 -1.03 -11.95 -25.92
C MET A 717 0.20 -11.07 -26.12
N ASP A 718 1.34 -11.68 -26.50
CA ASP A 718 2.58 -10.96 -26.81
C ASP A 718 2.65 -10.76 -28.34
N LEU A 719 2.38 -9.50 -28.77
CA LEU A 719 2.20 -9.10 -30.17
C LEU A 719 3.51 -8.71 -30.85
#